data_fddfc819eac2ae2a5c888bdc10ca0807
#
_entry.id   fddfc819eac2ae2a5c888bdc10ca0807
#
_cell.length_a   1.000
_cell.length_b   1.000
_cell.length_c   1.000
_cell.angle_alpha   90.00
_cell.angle_beta   90.00
_cell.angle_gamma   90.00
#
_symmetry.space_group_name_H-M   'P 1'
#
loop_
_entity.id
_entity.type
_entity.pdbx_description
1 polymer ?
#
loop_
_entity_poly.entity_id
_entity_poly.type
_entity_poly.pdbx_seq_one_letter_code
_entity_poly.pdbx_strand_id
1 'polypeptide(L)'
;MIHRPSNKLHSLLFLVFAFAIIVTLGVGAFAESKSPARVALGKAISATKARTSSPNSQPVVGSRLENPGLAVAAPKIVFASDRTGNHDIFTMDLDGSNQTKLTTSLAYDDQPKWSPDSSKIAFMSGRDGNFEIYTMDPSGGAQTRITNNPFADGFPAWSPDGTKLAFVRGNLNNPSTFDIYVMNANGSGEIRLTNDGAIDGVPAWSPDGSKIVFMSGGSSVFDPNSFEIYTMSAADGSNRVRLTNNTVADGQPSYSPNGAKIVFASGDALNPNGIEIFVMNADGSNRAQLTSNSVTDGFPAWSFDGSNIIFAAGSVNDESSVELFVMNANGTNRARLTTNPNLDWFPDWQRIATPPSQFQFSAPNYTVTEGGGSAVVTVTRTGNATGMASVSYTTSDSAGVSNCNAMGSVASSRCDYETTAGTLNFAPGETSRTITVLLVDDSYPENNEAFNVSLSNPLGSGATLGTPATAGVTITDSDSVTSANPIDIPSFFVRQHYLDFLNREPDSSGLAFWTNQITSCGSDAQCIEIKRINVSAAFFLSIEFQETGYLVYRMYRVGYNPPGMPVPVRYDEFMADTQQISRGVVIGQAGAEQLLEANKQTFAAEFVLRLRFTQDHPISKSPGQFVDALYANAGVTPSAAERTAAVNEFGGAPTTADTLARARVLRRVTENATLKQQELNKAFVLMEYFGYLRRNPFDPPEPTLDFQGYNFWLNKLNQFNGNFVNAEMVKAFLVSGEYRHRFGP
;
A
#
# COMPACT_ATOMS: atom_id res chain seq x y z
N MET A 1 -57.21 23.50 35.18
CA MET A 1 -55.83 23.16 35.58
C MET A 1 -55.56 21.75 35.08
N ILE A 2 -54.97 21.62 33.92
CA ILE A 2 -54.59 20.34 33.34
C ILE A 2 -53.06 20.33 33.49
N HIS A 3 -52.57 19.43 34.34
CA HIS A 3 -51.14 19.19 34.55
C HIS A 3 -50.49 18.71 33.23
N ARG A 4 -49.53 19.48 32.75
CA ARG A 4 -48.59 18.99 31.70
C ARG A 4 -47.68 17.92 32.37
N PRO A 5 -47.53 16.74 31.75
CA PRO A 5 -46.53 15.79 32.23
C PRO A 5 -45.13 16.35 31.98
N SER A 6 -44.27 16.14 32.95
CA SER A 6 -42.96 16.74 33.05
C SER A 6 -42.01 16.32 31.91
N ASN A 7 -41.31 17.30 31.34
CA ASN A 7 -40.26 17.18 30.32
C ASN A 7 -39.07 16.22 30.69
N LYS A 8 -39.06 15.65 31.86
CA LYS A 8 -37.99 14.74 32.32
C LYS A 8 -37.92 13.39 31.63
N LEU A 9 -39.02 12.93 31.03
CA LEU A 9 -39.00 11.65 30.29
C LEU A 9 -38.43 11.78 28.89
N HIS A 10 -38.47 12.98 28.30
CA HIS A 10 -37.95 13.26 26.95
C HIS A 10 -36.42 13.37 26.95
N SER A 11 -35.81 13.94 27.99
CA SER A 11 -34.37 14.14 28.11
C SER A 11 -33.59 12.85 28.35
N LEU A 12 -34.20 11.85 29.01
CA LEU A 12 -33.55 10.57 29.30
C LEU A 12 -33.37 9.69 28.04
N LEU A 13 -34.24 9.90 27.06
CA LEU A 13 -34.23 9.16 25.78
C LEU A 13 -33.19 9.68 24.79
N PHE A 14 -32.67 10.90 24.98
CA PHE A 14 -31.89 11.64 23.99
C PHE A 14 -30.51 11.07 23.68
N LEU A 15 -29.90 10.34 24.58
CA LEU A 15 -28.48 9.96 24.44
C LEU A 15 -28.22 8.47 24.27
N VAL A 16 -29.00 7.65 24.90
CA VAL A 16 -28.88 6.19 24.75
C VAL A 16 -29.70 5.72 23.56
N PHE A 17 -30.73 6.49 23.20
CA PHE A 17 -31.71 6.17 22.18
C PHE A 17 -31.99 7.35 21.23
N ALA A 18 -31.08 7.66 20.31
CA ALA A 18 -31.54 8.36 19.10
C ALA A 18 -32.73 7.65 18.43
N PHE A 19 -32.85 6.34 18.64
CA PHE A 19 -33.97 5.51 18.19
C PHE A 19 -35.24 5.67 19.03
N ALA A 20 -35.17 5.88 20.33
CA ALA A 20 -36.35 5.97 21.20
C ALA A 20 -37.02 7.36 21.15
N ILE A 21 -36.30 8.43 20.81
CA ILE A 21 -36.87 9.77 20.58
C ILE A 21 -37.75 9.76 19.33
N ILE A 22 -37.34 9.03 18.29
CA ILE A 22 -38.19 8.84 17.09
C ILE A 22 -39.52 8.17 17.44
N VAL A 23 -39.51 7.20 18.38
CA VAL A 23 -40.74 6.51 18.85
C VAL A 23 -41.70 7.43 19.60
N THR A 24 -41.22 8.38 20.41
CA THR A 24 -42.09 9.24 21.21
C THR A 24 -42.58 10.48 20.45
N LEU A 25 -41.80 11.00 19.50
CA LEU A 25 -42.22 12.14 18.66
C LEU A 25 -43.09 11.70 17.48
N GLY A 26 -42.87 10.50 16.91
CA GLY A 26 -43.64 9.97 15.80
C GLY A 26 -45.10 9.64 16.14
N VAL A 27 -45.42 9.26 17.38
CA VAL A 27 -46.80 8.95 17.82
C VAL A 27 -47.59 10.19 18.16
N GLY A 28 -46.95 11.35 18.44
CA GLY A 28 -47.60 12.61 18.76
C GLY A 28 -47.96 13.49 17.54
N ALA A 29 -47.37 13.25 16.39
CA ALA A 29 -47.47 14.16 15.22
C ALA A 29 -48.55 13.84 14.18
N PHE A 30 -49.27 12.74 14.32
CA PHE A 30 -50.35 12.35 13.37
C PHE A 30 -51.76 12.78 13.77
N ALA A 31 -51.94 13.67 14.74
CA ALA A 31 -53.25 14.21 15.09
C ALA A 31 -53.32 15.73 14.80
N GLU A 32 -53.98 16.05 13.67
CA GLU A 32 -54.57 17.34 13.30
C GLU A 32 -53.71 18.59 13.12
N SER A 33 -53.37 18.87 11.86
CA SER A 33 -53.18 20.24 11.40
C SER A 33 -54.42 20.73 10.65
N LYS A 34 -55.16 21.67 11.22
CA LYS A 34 -55.97 22.62 10.47
C LYS A 34 -55.59 24.04 10.84
N SER A 35 -54.89 24.67 9.92
CA SER A 35 -55.10 26.00 9.29
C SER A 35 -55.48 27.20 10.12
N PRO A 36 -55.45 28.45 9.56
CA PRO A 36 -54.27 29.24 9.13
C PRO A 36 -54.31 30.69 9.67
N ALA A 37 -53.33 31.48 9.24
CA ALA A 37 -53.37 32.94 9.04
C ALA A 37 -53.04 33.88 10.21
N ARG A 38 -52.09 34.72 10.06
CA ARG A 38 -52.04 36.11 9.56
C ARG A 38 -50.72 36.77 9.98
N VAL A 39 -49.95 37.17 8.98
CA VAL A 39 -49.78 38.56 8.48
C VAL A 39 -49.49 39.62 9.53
N ALA A 40 -48.33 40.19 9.57
CA ALA A 40 -47.98 41.52 9.08
C ALA A 40 -46.74 42.10 9.80
N LEU A 41 -45.80 42.47 8.99
CA LEU A 41 -45.32 43.86 8.75
C LEU A 41 -44.61 44.58 9.92
N GLY A 42 -43.39 44.98 9.65
CA GLY A 42 -42.81 46.13 10.34
C GLY A 42 -41.32 46.36 10.19
N LYS A 43 -40.93 46.87 9.04
CA LYS A 43 -39.90 47.93 8.82
C LYS A 43 -38.56 47.94 9.57
N ALA A 44 -37.58 47.95 8.69
CA ALA A 44 -36.21 48.51 8.79
C ALA A 44 -36.03 49.73 9.71
N ILE A 45 -34.84 49.81 10.31
CA ILE A 45 -34.02 51.04 10.29
C ILE A 45 -32.51 50.66 10.41
N SER A 46 -31.80 51.24 9.47
CA SER A 46 -30.34 51.34 9.35
C SER A 46 -29.75 52.23 10.46
N ALA A 47 -28.55 51.90 10.93
CA ALA A 47 -27.55 52.93 11.21
C ALA A 47 -26.12 52.34 11.46
N THR A 48 -25.29 52.71 10.57
CA THR A 48 -23.84 52.80 10.56
C THR A 48 -23.23 53.34 11.87
N LYS A 49 -22.12 52.75 12.36
CA LYS A 49 -20.93 53.52 12.75
C LYS A 49 -19.67 52.65 12.88
N ALA A 50 -18.67 53.14 12.20
CA ALA A 50 -17.31 52.62 12.15
C ALA A 50 -16.46 53.11 13.35
N ARG A 51 -15.33 52.45 13.53
CA ARG A 51 -13.98 52.80 14.04
C ARG A 51 -13.53 51.90 15.20
N THR A 52 -12.28 51.46 15.32
CA THR A 52 -10.96 51.66 14.71
C THR A 52 -10.00 50.61 15.25
N SER A 53 -9.12 50.09 14.34
CA SER A 53 -7.68 49.76 14.46
C SER A 53 -7.09 48.98 15.66
N SER A 54 -6.62 47.76 15.48
CA SER A 54 -5.22 47.27 15.29
C SER A 54 -4.34 47.10 16.53
N PRO A 55 -3.23 46.32 16.52
CA PRO A 55 -2.80 45.24 15.63
C PRO A 55 -2.14 43.99 16.29
N ASN A 56 -1.86 42.98 15.46
CA ASN A 56 -0.74 42.03 15.54
C ASN A 56 -0.81 40.75 16.36
N SER A 57 -1.00 39.65 15.70
CA SER A 57 0.05 38.60 15.56
C SER A 57 -0.39 37.58 14.49
N GLN A 58 0.32 37.52 13.38
CA GLN A 58 0.18 36.51 12.33
C GLN A 58 0.93 35.23 12.69
N PRO A 59 0.38 34.03 12.40
CA PRO A 59 1.19 32.85 12.18
C PRO A 59 1.58 32.75 10.70
N VAL A 60 2.83 32.48 10.47
CA VAL A 60 3.47 32.28 9.16
C VAL A 60 2.82 31.10 8.44
N VAL A 61 2.11 31.38 7.35
CA VAL A 61 1.64 30.36 6.41
C VAL A 61 2.74 30.20 5.35
N GLY A 62 3.32 29.01 5.30
CA GLY A 62 4.23 28.60 4.26
C GLY A 62 3.55 28.63 2.89
N SER A 63 4.17 29.33 1.94
CA SER A 63 3.72 29.48 0.56
C SER A 63 3.64 28.15 -0.16
N ARG A 64 2.43 27.70 -0.46
CA ARG A 64 2.14 26.60 -1.38
C ARG A 64 2.19 27.15 -2.79
N LEU A 65 3.09 26.63 -3.60
CA LEU A 65 3.10 26.88 -5.06
C LEU A 65 1.83 26.24 -5.65
N GLU A 66 0.91 27.06 -6.09
CA GLU A 66 -0.30 26.61 -6.79
C GLU A 66 0.06 26.23 -8.23
N ASN A 67 -0.20 24.97 -8.56
CA ASN A 67 -0.22 24.48 -9.92
C ASN A 67 -1.67 24.66 -10.44
N PRO A 68 -1.96 25.34 -11.57
CA PRO A 68 -3.31 25.58 -12.05
C PRO A 68 -3.84 24.36 -12.82
N GLY A 69 -4.31 23.34 -12.08
CA GLY A 69 -4.95 22.17 -12.67
C GLY A 69 -5.94 21.55 -11.68
N LEU A 70 -7.24 21.82 -11.86
CA LEU A 70 -8.38 21.31 -11.10
C LEU A 70 -8.31 21.61 -9.59
N ALA A 71 -8.98 22.67 -9.16
CA ALA A 71 -9.25 22.93 -7.77
C ALA A 71 -10.08 21.74 -7.21
N VAL A 72 -9.45 20.85 -6.48
CA VAL A 72 -10.14 19.84 -5.67
C VAL A 72 -10.94 20.64 -4.63
N ALA A 73 -12.27 20.51 -4.64
CA ALA A 73 -13.12 21.16 -3.65
C ALA A 73 -12.63 20.80 -2.23
N ALA A 74 -12.54 21.79 -1.34
CA ALA A 74 -12.13 21.55 0.04
C ALA A 74 -13.08 20.51 0.68
N PRO A 75 -12.55 19.60 1.51
CA PRO A 75 -13.36 18.57 2.16
C PRO A 75 -14.41 19.22 3.08
N LYS A 76 -15.54 18.54 3.23
CA LYS A 76 -16.68 19.02 3.99
C LYS A 76 -16.99 18.10 5.17
N ILE A 77 -17.70 18.64 6.15
CA ILE A 77 -18.42 17.90 7.19
C ILE A 77 -19.88 17.89 6.82
N VAL A 78 -20.55 16.72 6.85
CA VAL A 78 -22.01 16.60 6.76
C VAL A 78 -22.57 16.43 8.16
N PHE A 79 -23.74 16.99 8.44
CA PHE A 79 -24.40 16.91 9.74
C PHE A 79 -25.92 17.15 9.62
N ALA A 80 -26.67 16.81 10.64
CA ALA A 80 -28.08 17.13 10.74
C ALA A 80 -28.30 18.34 11.64
N SER A 81 -29.31 19.16 11.32
CA SER A 81 -29.68 20.35 12.09
C SER A 81 -31.16 20.67 11.99
N ASP A 82 -31.76 21.13 13.10
CA ASP A 82 -33.19 21.54 13.13
C ASP A 82 -33.38 23.06 12.96
N ARG A 83 -32.33 23.81 12.61
CA ARG A 83 -32.32 25.28 12.48
C ARG A 83 -33.32 25.85 11.48
N THR A 84 -33.93 25.02 10.65
CA THR A 84 -34.97 25.42 9.68
C THR A 84 -36.36 25.00 10.08
N GLY A 85 -36.54 24.51 11.33
CA GLY A 85 -37.83 24.15 11.92
C GLY A 85 -38.16 22.66 11.86
N ASN A 86 -37.36 21.86 11.17
CA ASN A 86 -37.34 20.40 11.16
C ASN A 86 -35.89 19.94 10.96
N HIS A 87 -35.62 18.67 11.17
CA HIS A 87 -34.27 18.11 10.93
C HIS A 87 -34.02 18.05 9.42
N ASP A 88 -32.94 18.67 9.00
CA ASP A 88 -32.46 18.71 7.61
C ASP A 88 -30.96 18.40 7.60
N ILE A 89 -30.47 17.92 6.46
CA ILE A 89 -29.04 17.65 6.25
C ILE A 89 -28.33 18.91 5.76
N PHE A 90 -27.21 19.22 6.39
CA PHE A 90 -26.31 20.34 6.07
C PHE A 90 -24.90 19.85 5.79
N THR A 91 -24.13 20.67 5.08
CA THR A 91 -22.68 20.57 4.98
C THR A 91 -22.01 21.84 5.43
N MET A 92 -20.75 21.76 5.90
CA MET A 92 -19.89 22.89 6.23
C MET A 92 -18.44 22.59 5.86
N ASP A 93 -17.59 23.62 5.83
CA ASP A 93 -16.15 23.47 5.74
C ASP A 93 -15.58 22.93 7.06
N LEU A 94 -14.33 22.44 7.04
CA LEU A 94 -13.70 21.81 8.21
C LEU A 94 -13.52 22.78 9.41
N ASP A 95 -13.52 24.09 9.16
CA ASP A 95 -13.46 25.15 10.17
C ASP A 95 -14.83 25.59 10.72
N GLY A 96 -15.93 24.94 10.26
CA GLY A 96 -17.29 25.27 10.62
C GLY A 96 -17.95 26.37 9.75
N SER A 97 -17.22 26.93 8.79
CA SER A 97 -17.73 27.97 7.89
C SER A 97 -18.55 27.38 6.71
N ASN A 98 -19.17 28.25 5.91
CA ASN A 98 -19.88 27.91 4.67
C ASN A 98 -20.96 26.82 4.83
N GLN A 99 -21.74 26.91 5.92
CA GLN A 99 -22.81 25.96 6.23
C GLN A 99 -23.93 26.06 5.18
N THR A 100 -24.21 24.94 4.51
CA THR A 100 -25.14 24.85 3.39
C THR A 100 -26.18 23.75 3.62
N LYS A 101 -27.47 24.09 3.53
CA LYS A 101 -28.58 23.13 3.61
C LYS A 101 -28.67 22.29 2.32
N LEU A 102 -28.75 20.96 2.48
CA LEU A 102 -28.86 20.02 1.35
C LEU A 102 -30.27 19.46 1.13
N THR A 103 -31.07 19.28 2.19
CA THR A 103 -32.42 18.75 2.08
C THR A 103 -33.47 19.83 2.34
N THR A 104 -34.63 19.70 1.73
CA THR A 104 -35.72 20.68 1.80
C THR A 104 -37.09 20.02 2.04
N SER A 105 -37.11 18.74 2.40
CA SER A 105 -38.33 18.01 2.78
C SER A 105 -38.95 18.62 4.05
N LEU A 106 -40.27 18.54 4.21
CA LEU A 106 -40.93 18.90 5.46
C LEU A 106 -40.88 17.77 6.52
N ALA A 107 -40.39 16.60 6.14
CA ALA A 107 -40.17 15.46 7.02
C ALA A 107 -38.75 15.50 7.60
N TYR A 108 -38.53 14.70 8.63
CA TYR A 108 -37.20 14.52 9.21
C TYR A 108 -36.26 13.89 8.20
N ASP A 109 -35.11 14.54 7.96
CA ASP A 109 -33.96 14.02 7.25
C ASP A 109 -32.77 14.05 8.22
N ASP A 110 -32.12 12.88 8.50
CA ASP A 110 -31.19 12.74 9.63
C ASP A 110 -30.11 11.68 9.39
N GLN A 111 -29.12 11.55 10.29
CA GLN A 111 -28.09 10.52 10.31
C GLN A 111 -27.28 10.43 8.99
N PRO A 112 -26.76 11.55 8.47
CA PRO A 112 -26.04 11.54 7.22
C PRO A 112 -24.69 10.85 7.33
N LYS A 113 -24.29 10.15 6.24
CA LYS A 113 -22.99 9.48 6.11
C LYS A 113 -22.43 9.61 4.68
N TRP A 114 -21.20 10.11 4.56
CA TRP A 114 -20.50 10.16 3.29
C TRP A 114 -20.15 8.77 2.77
N SER A 115 -20.31 8.56 1.44
CA SER A 115 -19.71 7.40 0.78
C SER A 115 -18.17 7.51 0.76
N PRO A 116 -17.44 6.38 0.74
CA PRO A 116 -15.98 6.40 0.78
C PRO A 116 -15.31 7.17 -0.37
N ASP A 117 -15.97 7.21 -1.53
CA ASP A 117 -15.52 7.96 -2.72
C ASP A 117 -16.02 9.41 -2.76
N SER A 118 -16.75 9.83 -1.72
CA SER A 118 -17.37 11.16 -1.61
C SER A 118 -18.37 11.52 -2.71
N SER A 119 -18.87 10.56 -3.47
CA SER A 119 -19.81 10.77 -4.56
C SER A 119 -21.27 10.83 -4.08
N LYS A 120 -21.57 10.29 -2.88
CA LYS A 120 -22.91 10.20 -2.30
C LYS A 120 -22.91 10.51 -0.80
N ILE A 121 -24.10 10.89 -0.31
CA ILE A 121 -24.46 10.95 1.11
C ILE A 121 -25.65 10.02 1.32
N ALA A 122 -25.52 9.02 2.20
CA ALA A 122 -26.66 8.23 2.68
C ALA A 122 -27.26 8.92 3.89
N PHE A 123 -28.57 8.88 4.05
CA PHE A 123 -29.28 9.50 5.16
C PHE A 123 -30.63 8.82 5.43
N MET A 124 -31.15 9.00 6.62
CA MET A 124 -32.49 8.57 6.99
C MET A 124 -33.49 9.68 6.63
N SER A 125 -34.66 9.30 6.09
CA SER A 125 -35.76 10.24 5.78
C SER A 125 -37.14 9.66 6.11
N GLY A 126 -37.98 10.49 6.72
CA GLY A 126 -39.38 10.14 7.06
C GLY A 126 -40.42 10.57 5.99
N ARG A 127 -40.00 11.02 4.81
CA ARG A 127 -40.84 11.67 3.80
C ARG A 127 -41.94 10.79 3.19
N ASP A 128 -41.81 9.47 3.25
CA ASP A 128 -42.76 8.51 2.67
C ASP A 128 -43.66 7.84 3.73
N GLY A 129 -43.75 8.42 4.95
CA GLY A 129 -44.66 7.99 6.00
C GLY A 129 -44.05 7.06 7.06
N ASN A 130 -42.89 6.50 6.80
CA ASN A 130 -42.01 5.84 7.76
C ASN A 130 -40.56 6.20 7.47
N PHE A 131 -39.63 5.82 8.36
CA PHE A 131 -38.22 6.10 8.17
C PHE A 131 -37.60 5.08 7.21
N GLU A 132 -36.90 5.60 6.20
CA GLU A 132 -36.22 4.81 5.16
C GLU A 132 -34.85 5.38 4.85
N ILE A 133 -33.95 4.56 4.29
CA ILE A 133 -32.65 5.01 3.83
C ILE A 133 -32.76 5.63 2.44
N TYR A 134 -32.19 6.80 2.30
CA TYR A 134 -32.02 7.56 1.06
C TYR A 134 -30.56 7.79 0.74
N THR A 135 -30.25 8.06 -0.51
CA THR A 135 -28.97 8.61 -0.95
C THR A 135 -29.18 9.89 -1.75
N MET A 136 -28.19 10.77 -1.73
CA MET A 136 -28.16 12.00 -2.54
C MET A 136 -26.75 12.31 -3.02
N ASP A 137 -26.63 13.21 -3.98
CA ASP A 137 -25.35 13.76 -4.40
C ASP A 137 -24.80 14.77 -3.36
N PRO A 138 -23.50 15.08 -3.35
CA PRO A 138 -22.89 16.04 -2.42
C PRO A 138 -23.52 17.44 -2.41
N SER A 139 -24.19 17.82 -3.50
CA SER A 139 -24.92 19.08 -3.63
C SER A 139 -26.37 19.04 -3.11
N GLY A 140 -26.85 17.90 -2.58
CA GLY A 140 -28.24 17.68 -2.18
C GLY A 140 -29.15 17.24 -3.32
N GLY A 141 -28.65 17.08 -4.55
CA GLY A 141 -29.41 16.61 -5.72
C GLY A 141 -29.59 15.09 -5.76
N ALA A 142 -30.32 14.59 -6.76
CA ALA A 142 -30.52 13.17 -7.05
C ALA A 142 -30.94 12.33 -5.84
N GLN A 143 -31.81 12.83 -4.98
CA GLN A 143 -32.29 12.14 -3.78
C GLN A 143 -33.09 10.89 -4.18
N THR A 144 -32.60 9.72 -3.80
CA THR A 144 -33.14 8.42 -4.19
C THR A 144 -33.44 7.58 -2.95
N ARG A 145 -34.65 7.06 -2.83
CA ARG A 145 -35.02 6.08 -1.79
C ARG A 145 -34.36 4.74 -2.08
N ILE A 146 -33.69 4.17 -1.08
CA ILE A 146 -32.95 2.91 -1.19
C ILE A 146 -33.73 1.75 -0.55
N THR A 147 -34.37 1.99 0.62
CA THR A 147 -35.21 0.99 1.28
C THR A 147 -36.67 1.34 1.13
N ASN A 148 -37.55 0.30 1.12
CA ASN A 148 -38.99 0.46 1.00
C ASN A 148 -39.74 -0.72 1.66
N ASN A 149 -40.06 -0.57 2.94
CA ASN A 149 -40.72 -1.62 3.72
C ASN A 149 -41.53 -1.01 4.87
N PRO A 150 -42.38 -1.77 5.61
CA PRO A 150 -43.23 -1.22 6.67
C PRO A 150 -42.54 -0.95 7.99
N PHE A 151 -41.24 -1.26 8.12
CA PHE A 151 -40.43 -1.02 9.31
C PHE A 151 -39.67 0.30 9.20
N ALA A 152 -39.09 0.76 10.29
CA ALA A 152 -38.20 1.91 10.29
C ALA A 152 -36.76 1.46 9.98
N ASP A 153 -36.14 2.11 9.00
CA ASP A 153 -34.75 1.92 8.62
C ASP A 153 -33.94 3.19 8.95
N GLY A 154 -32.78 3.03 9.58
CA GLY A 154 -31.94 4.16 9.99
C GLY A 154 -30.48 3.77 10.19
N PHE A 155 -29.66 4.75 10.63
CA PHE A 155 -28.22 4.59 10.89
C PHE A 155 -27.45 3.95 9.73
N PRO A 156 -27.52 4.52 8.52
CA PRO A 156 -26.75 3.99 7.40
C PRO A 156 -25.26 4.13 7.63
N ALA A 157 -24.50 3.10 7.26
CA ALA A 157 -23.03 3.08 7.29
C ALA A 157 -22.49 2.40 6.03
N TRP A 158 -21.69 3.13 5.25
CA TRP A 158 -21.07 2.61 4.03
C TRP A 158 -19.95 1.60 4.33
N SER A 159 -19.88 0.53 3.54
CA SER A 159 -18.68 -0.33 3.50
C SER A 159 -17.47 0.45 2.96
N PRO A 160 -16.23 0.11 3.34
CA PRO A 160 -15.05 0.86 2.92
C PRO A 160 -14.84 0.95 1.39
N ASP A 161 -15.35 -0.03 0.64
CA ASP A 161 -15.33 -0.11 -0.82
C ASP A 161 -16.51 0.61 -1.50
N GLY A 162 -17.47 1.13 -0.70
CA GLY A 162 -18.67 1.82 -1.19
C GLY A 162 -19.70 0.92 -1.85
N THR A 163 -19.52 -0.40 -1.85
CA THR A 163 -20.43 -1.33 -2.54
C THR A 163 -21.65 -1.73 -1.72
N LYS A 164 -21.62 -1.54 -0.39
CA LYS A 164 -22.66 -1.95 0.55
C LYS A 164 -23.00 -0.87 1.56
N LEU A 165 -24.19 -0.99 2.17
CA LEU A 165 -24.65 -0.25 3.34
C LEU A 165 -25.01 -1.22 4.46
N ALA A 166 -24.50 -0.98 5.66
CA ALA A 166 -25.06 -1.53 6.88
C ALA A 166 -26.10 -0.52 7.42
N PHE A 167 -27.15 -1.00 8.03
CA PHE A 167 -28.21 -0.16 8.58
C PHE A 167 -28.99 -0.91 9.65
N VAL A 168 -29.79 -0.18 10.40
CA VAL A 168 -30.68 -0.71 11.45
C VAL A 168 -32.11 -0.76 10.92
N ARG A 169 -32.82 -1.86 11.15
CA ARG A 169 -34.25 -2.02 10.85
C ARG A 169 -35.00 -2.54 12.04
N GLY A 170 -36.17 -1.98 12.32
CA GLY A 170 -37.03 -2.48 13.37
C GLY A 170 -38.42 -1.86 13.41
N ASN A 171 -39.25 -2.36 14.32
CA ASN A 171 -40.57 -1.86 14.58
C ASN A 171 -40.54 -0.81 15.71
N LEU A 172 -40.91 0.42 15.43
CA LEU A 172 -40.93 1.51 16.42
C LEU A 172 -41.79 1.20 17.65
N ASN A 173 -42.81 0.37 17.51
CA ASN A 173 -43.68 -0.07 18.62
C ASN A 173 -43.12 -1.27 19.40
N ASN A 174 -42.07 -1.91 18.91
CA ASN A 174 -41.40 -3.01 19.56
C ASN A 174 -39.88 -2.91 19.38
N PRO A 175 -39.16 -2.18 20.25
CA PRO A 175 -37.70 -1.95 20.12
C PRO A 175 -36.83 -3.19 20.06
N SER A 176 -37.27 -4.30 20.66
CA SER A 176 -36.51 -5.57 20.63
C SER A 176 -36.43 -6.21 19.22
N THR A 177 -37.05 -5.58 18.22
CA THR A 177 -36.96 -5.98 16.80
C THR A 177 -35.91 -5.20 16.03
N PHE A 178 -35.18 -4.27 16.68
CA PHE A 178 -34.14 -3.53 16.01
C PHE A 178 -32.89 -4.37 15.85
N ASP A 179 -32.57 -4.67 14.59
CA ASP A 179 -31.46 -5.50 14.17
C ASP A 179 -30.63 -4.82 13.10
N ILE A 180 -29.40 -5.30 12.95
CA ILE A 180 -28.48 -4.83 11.92
C ILE A 180 -28.66 -5.64 10.64
N TYR A 181 -28.82 -4.94 9.55
CA TYR A 181 -28.89 -5.45 8.19
C TYR A 181 -27.75 -4.93 7.34
N VAL A 182 -27.43 -5.65 6.26
CA VAL A 182 -26.52 -5.23 5.21
C VAL A 182 -27.20 -5.42 3.86
N MET A 183 -27.03 -4.46 2.96
CA MET A 183 -27.51 -4.51 1.58
C MET A 183 -26.45 -3.98 0.62
N ASN A 184 -26.61 -4.25 -0.67
CA ASN A 184 -25.85 -3.55 -1.70
C ASN A 184 -26.20 -2.05 -1.72
N ALA A 185 -25.30 -1.19 -2.17
CA ALA A 185 -25.48 0.26 -2.22
C ALA A 185 -26.72 0.71 -3.05
N ASN A 186 -27.23 -0.15 -3.92
CA ASN A 186 -28.45 0.08 -4.71
C ASN A 186 -29.73 -0.44 -4.06
N GLY A 187 -29.67 -0.93 -2.81
CA GLY A 187 -30.80 -1.46 -2.05
C GLY A 187 -31.11 -2.95 -2.29
N SER A 188 -30.41 -3.63 -3.17
CA SER A 188 -30.62 -5.07 -3.41
C SER A 188 -29.83 -5.94 -2.44
N GLY A 189 -30.19 -7.23 -2.34
CA GLY A 189 -29.40 -8.23 -1.63
C GLY A 189 -29.36 -8.02 -0.11
N GLU A 190 -30.46 -7.62 0.51
CA GLU A 190 -30.56 -7.42 1.95
C GLU A 190 -30.33 -8.73 2.72
N ILE A 191 -29.50 -8.65 3.75
CA ILE A 191 -29.19 -9.75 4.69
C ILE A 191 -29.32 -9.21 6.12
N ARG A 192 -30.10 -9.89 6.95
CA ARG A 192 -30.17 -9.63 8.40
C ARG A 192 -28.97 -10.29 9.08
N LEU A 193 -28.16 -9.50 9.82
CA LEU A 193 -26.97 -9.99 10.50
C LEU A 193 -27.19 -10.32 11.97
N THR A 194 -28.16 -9.66 12.64
CA THR A 194 -28.48 -9.95 14.05
C THR A 194 -29.95 -10.37 14.20
N ASN A 195 -30.24 -11.28 15.16
CA ASN A 195 -31.58 -11.85 15.40
C ASN A 195 -31.65 -12.55 16.75
N ASP A 196 -31.21 -11.90 17.84
CA ASP A 196 -31.16 -12.51 19.16
C ASP A 196 -32.14 -11.91 20.16
N GLY A 197 -32.98 -10.92 19.70
CA GLY A 197 -33.95 -10.23 20.53
C GLY A 197 -33.32 -9.14 21.42
N ALA A 198 -32.04 -8.86 21.29
CA ALA A 198 -31.40 -7.67 21.81
C ALA A 198 -31.74 -6.47 20.90
N ILE A 199 -31.54 -5.26 21.43
CA ILE A 199 -31.62 -4.03 20.62
C ILE A 199 -30.23 -3.77 20.07
N ASP A 200 -30.06 -3.94 18.76
CA ASP A 200 -28.81 -3.71 18.07
C ASP A 200 -28.87 -2.42 17.26
N GLY A 201 -27.81 -1.58 17.32
CA GLY A 201 -27.83 -0.26 16.70
C GLY A 201 -26.46 0.32 16.32
N VAL A 202 -26.52 1.42 15.57
CA VAL A 202 -25.39 2.28 15.19
C VAL A 202 -24.20 1.47 14.65
N PRO A 203 -24.38 0.74 13.54
CA PRO A 203 -23.31 -0.05 12.94
C PRO A 203 -22.23 0.84 12.32
N ALA A 204 -20.95 0.39 12.40
CA ALA A 204 -19.84 0.97 11.65
C ALA A 204 -18.90 -0.13 11.14
N TRP A 205 -18.45 0.00 9.90
CA TRP A 205 -17.55 -0.97 9.27
C TRP A 205 -16.10 -0.81 9.73
N SER A 206 -15.38 -1.92 9.87
CA SER A 206 -13.91 -1.88 9.94
C SER A 206 -13.33 -1.43 8.60
N PRO A 207 -12.16 -0.74 8.59
CA PRO A 207 -11.56 -0.21 7.35
C PRO A 207 -11.22 -1.27 6.30
N ASP A 208 -11.01 -2.51 6.71
CA ASP A 208 -10.77 -3.67 5.83
C ASP A 208 -12.07 -4.32 5.31
N GLY A 209 -13.24 -3.85 5.77
CA GLY A 209 -14.54 -4.38 5.39
C GLY A 209 -14.89 -5.75 5.97
N SER A 210 -14.06 -6.34 6.82
CA SER A 210 -14.26 -7.70 7.34
C SER A 210 -15.22 -7.76 8.53
N LYS A 211 -15.37 -6.66 9.29
CA LYS A 211 -16.15 -6.60 10.54
C LYS A 211 -17.11 -5.41 10.56
N ILE A 212 -18.13 -5.54 11.39
CA ILE A 212 -19.00 -4.45 11.84
C ILE A 212 -18.86 -4.32 13.35
N VAL A 213 -18.61 -3.08 13.85
CA VAL A 213 -18.75 -2.71 15.25
C VAL A 213 -20.12 -2.07 15.45
N PHE A 214 -20.78 -2.36 16.56
CA PHE A 214 -22.14 -1.90 16.85
C PHE A 214 -22.43 -1.87 18.35
N MET A 215 -23.45 -1.15 18.77
CA MET A 215 -23.97 -1.22 20.12
C MET A 215 -25.06 -2.30 20.21
N SER A 216 -25.09 -3.02 21.32
CA SER A 216 -26.11 -4.03 21.60
C SER A 216 -26.47 -4.04 23.08
N GLY A 217 -27.75 -4.10 23.40
CA GLY A 217 -28.23 -4.08 24.78
C GLY A 217 -29.43 -4.99 25.02
N GLY A 218 -30.02 -4.89 26.21
CA GLY A 218 -31.16 -5.70 26.63
C GLY A 218 -32.38 -5.55 25.72
N SER A 219 -33.34 -6.46 25.87
CA SER A 219 -34.59 -6.48 25.11
C SER A 219 -35.57 -5.35 25.50
N SER A 220 -35.19 -4.44 26.37
CA SER A 220 -36.01 -3.34 26.88
C SER A 220 -35.29 -2.01 26.89
N VAL A 221 -35.94 -1.01 26.33
CA VAL A 221 -35.51 0.42 26.41
C VAL A 221 -35.48 0.97 27.84
N PHE A 222 -36.03 0.24 28.82
CA PHE A 222 -36.06 0.64 30.23
C PHE A 222 -34.81 0.23 31.01
N ASP A 223 -33.84 -0.44 30.36
CA ASP A 223 -32.51 -0.70 30.91
C ASP A 223 -31.42 -0.08 29.99
N PRO A 224 -31.31 1.26 29.99
CA PRO A 224 -30.41 1.95 29.07
C PRO A 224 -28.92 1.73 29.36
N ASN A 225 -28.56 1.32 30.57
CA ASN A 225 -27.17 1.03 30.96
C ASN A 225 -26.73 -0.39 30.53
N SER A 226 -27.62 -1.18 29.91
CA SER A 226 -27.30 -2.51 29.40
C SER A 226 -26.56 -2.53 28.05
N PHE A 227 -26.44 -1.37 27.38
CA PHE A 227 -25.80 -1.27 26.06
C PHE A 227 -24.28 -1.35 26.16
N GLU A 228 -23.71 -2.19 25.33
CA GLU A 228 -22.28 -2.43 25.23
C GLU A 228 -21.83 -2.50 23.78
N ILE A 229 -20.55 -2.34 23.54
CA ILE A 229 -19.96 -2.41 22.20
C ILE A 229 -19.63 -3.87 21.84
N TYR A 230 -20.04 -4.27 20.66
CA TYR A 230 -19.78 -5.58 20.06
C TYR A 230 -19.14 -5.44 18.66
N THR A 231 -18.47 -6.51 18.24
CA THR A 231 -18.06 -6.70 16.83
C THR A 231 -18.61 -8.03 16.31
N MET A 232 -18.81 -8.12 15.00
CA MET A 232 -19.20 -9.34 14.30
C MET A 232 -18.58 -9.38 12.89
N SER A 233 -18.60 -10.54 12.25
CA SER A 233 -18.30 -10.70 10.82
C SER A 233 -19.30 -9.92 9.97
N ALA A 234 -18.81 -9.10 9.06
CA ALA A 234 -19.65 -8.32 8.16
C ALA A 234 -20.32 -9.15 7.05
N ALA A 235 -19.84 -10.39 6.83
CA ALA A 235 -20.37 -11.27 5.79
C ALA A 235 -21.70 -11.94 6.18
N ASP A 236 -21.83 -12.31 7.46
CA ASP A 236 -22.90 -13.20 7.92
C ASP A 236 -23.36 -12.98 9.38
N GLY A 237 -22.79 -11.98 10.08
CA GLY A 237 -23.09 -11.69 11.48
C GLY A 237 -22.47 -12.68 12.48
N SER A 238 -21.67 -13.65 12.01
CA SER A 238 -20.98 -14.64 12.87
C SER A 238 -19.84 -14.00 13.68
N ASN A 239 -19.22 -14.80 14.55
CA ASN A 239 -18.06 -14.36 15.36
C ASN A 239 -18.33 -13.10 16.18
N ARG A 240 -19.53 -13.00 16.76
CA ARG A 240 -19.90 -11.87 17.64
C ARG A 240 -19.05 -11.86 18.90
N VAL A 241 -18.37 -10.75 19.15
CA VAL A 241 -17.50 -10.55 20.32
C VAL A 241 -17.91 -9.29 21.05
N ARG A 242 -18.18 -9.37 22.37
CA ARG A 242 -18.40 -8.24 23.25
C ARG A 242 -17.07 -7.59 23.59
N LEU A 243 -16.92 -6.28 23.33
CA LEU A 243 -15.70 -5.52 23.59
C LEU A 243 -15.72 -4.76 24.91
N THR A 244 -16.91 -4.33 25.37
CA THR A 244 -17.08 -3.63 26.65
C THR A 244 -17.99 -4.44 27.57
N ASN A 245 -17.76 -4.34 28.88
CA ASN A 245 -18.51 -5.07 29.90
C ASN A 245 -18.45 -4.28 31.23
N ASN A 246 -19.36 -3.34 31.40
CA ASN A 246 -19.38 -2.44 32.54
C ASN A 246 -20.85 -2.13 32.97
N THR A 247 -21.06 -1.17 33.89
CA THR A 247 -22.37 -0.84 34.45
C THR A 247 -22.96 0.47 33.90
N VAL A 248 -22.36 1.01 32.83
CA VAL A 248 -22.82 2.20 32.15
C VAL A 248 -23.07 1.89 30.68
N ALA A 249 -23.82 2.74 29.99
CA ALA A 249 -24.07 2.56 28.58
C ALA A 249 -22.80 2.89 27.76
N ASP A 250 -22.46 2.00 26.84
CA ASP A 250 -21.44 2.20 25.81
C ASP A 250 -22.11 2.14 24.44
N GLY A 251 -21.96 3.15 23.59
CA GLY A 251 -22.67 3.24 22.31
C GLY A 251 -21.98 4.09 21.25
N GLN A 252 -22.59 4.15 20.05
CA GLN A 252 -22.17 5.00 18.94
C GLN A 252 -20.70 4.77 18.51
N PRO A 253 -20.27 3.52 18.30
CA PRO A 253 -18.87 3.21 18.00
C PRO A 253 -18.48 3.61 16.58
N SER A 254 -17.21 4.00 16.40
CA SER A 254 -16.60 4.25 15.08
C SER A 254 -15.15 3.80 15.06
N TYR A 255 -14.76 3.05 14.02
CA TYR A 255 -13.36 2.65 13.82
C TYR A 255 -12.49 3.82 13.39
N SER A 256 -11.25 3.86 13.88
CA SER A 256 -10.20 4.70 13.30
C SER A 256 -9.87 4.25 11.86
N PRO A 257 -9.39 5.15 10.98
CA PRO A 257 -9.12 4.82 9.57
C PRO A 257 -8.12 3.68 9.36
N ASN A 258 -7.20 3.47 10.31
CA ASN A 258 -6.23 2.36 10.28
C ASN A 258 -6.74 1.07 10.95
N GLY A 259 -7.98 1.06 11.45
CA GLY A 259 -8.59 -0.10 12.11
C GLY A 259 -8.05 -0.44 13.51
N ALA A 260 -7.08 0.31 14.02
CA ALA A 260 -6.41 -0.04 15.28
C ALA A 260 -7.22 0.34 16.53
N LYS A 261 -8.13 1.32 16.41
CA LYS A 261 -8.89 1.87 17.54
C LYS A 261 -10.38 1.99 17.22
N ILE A 262 -11.19 2.08 18.31
CA ILE A 262 -12.61 2.40 18.27
C ILE A 262 -12.83 3.60 19.18
N VAL A 263 -13.48 4.66 18.68
CA VAL A 263 -14.02 5.76 19.48
C VAL A 263 -15.50 5.49 19.74
N PHE A 264 -16.00 5.83 20.91
CA PHE A 264 -17.38 5.60 21.32
C PHE A 264 -17.81 6.55 22.46
N ALA A 265 -19.12 6.68 22.66
CA ALA A 265 -19.69 7.41 23.80
C ALA A 265 -19.92 6.43 24.95
N SER A 266 -19.64 6.89 26.19
CA SER A 266 -19.80 6.07 27.39
C SER A 266 -20.19 6.90 28.59
N GLY A 267 -21.16 6.41 29.39
CA GLY A 267 -21.57 7.05 30.64
C GLY A 267 -22.88 6.50 31.17
N ASP A 268 -23.31 7.01 32.34
CA ASP A 268 -24.58 6.64 32.93
C ASP A 268 -25.73 7.28 32.13
N ALA A 269 -26.46 6.47 31.39
CA ALA A 269 -27.61 6.90 30.60
C ALA A 269 -28.76 7.48 31.43
N LEU A 270 -28.80 7.18 32.72
CA LEU A 270 -29.76 7.80 33.67
C LEU A 270 -29.29 9.18 34.17
N ASN A 271 -28.01 9.49 34.00
CA ASN A 271 -27.43 10.82 34.25
C ASN A 271 -26.65 11.29 32.99
N PRO A 272 -27.37 11.66 31.92
CA PRO A 272 -26.78 11.83 30.60
C PRO A 272 -25.73 12.96 30.51
N ASN A 273 -25.72 13.95 31.40
CA ASN A 273 -24.65 14.96 31.45
C ASN A 273 -23.26 14.38 31.82
N GLY A 274 -23.17 13.09 32.15
CA GLY A 274 -21.93 12.37 32.41
C GLY A 274 -21.50 11.44 31.28
N ILE A 275 -22.14 11.53 30.11
CA ILE A 275 -21.72 10.76 28.92
C ILE A 275 -20.61 11.49 28.20
N GLU A 276 -19.50 10.80 28.01
CA GLU A 276 -18.24 11.34 27.52
C GLU A 276 -17.71 10.50 26.36
N ILE A 277 -16.79 11.04 25.59
CA ILE A 277 -16.12 10.31 24.51
C ILE A 277 -14.95 9.49 25.06
N PHE A 278 -14.90 8.23 24.69
CA PHE A 278 -13.84 7.27 25.01
C PHE A 278 -13.21 6.72 23.74
N VAL A 279 -11.99 6.20 23.90
CA VAL A 279 -11.30 5.43 22.86
C VAL A 279 -10.76 4.14 23.46
N MET A 280 -10.75 3.06 22.68
CA MET A 280 -10.13 1.77 23.02
C MET A 280 -9.41 1.19 21.80
N ASN A 281 -8.58 0.17 22.01
CA ASN A 281 -8.07 -0.64 20.91
C ASN A 281 -9.22 -1.42 20.25
N ALA A 282 -9.04 -1.85 18.99
CA ALA A 282 -10.05 -2.61 18.25
C ALA A 282 -10.42 -3.98 18.86
N ASP A 283 -9.60 -4.47 19.81
CA ASP A 283 -9.83 -5.69 20.57
C ASP A 283 -10.55 -5.44 21.92
N GLY A 284 -10.92 -4.18 22.22
CA GLY A 284 -11.57 -3.78 23.47
C GLY A 284 -10.59 -3.39 24.58
N SER A 285 -9.29 -3.57 24.42
CA SER A 285 -8.27 -3.25 25.42
C SER A 285 -7.94 -1.74 25.46
N ASN A 286 -7.22 -1.30 26.50
CA ASN A 286 -6.68 0.06 26.64
C ASN A 286 -7.72 1.18 26.49
N ARG A 287 -8.89 1.01 27.15
CA ARG A 287 -9.93 2.04 27.22
C ARG A 287 -9.40 3.30 27.89
N ALA A 288 -9.59 4.46 27.25
CA ALA A 288 -9.21 5.78 27.75
C ALA A 288 -10.31 6.81 27.50
N GLN A 289 -10.57 7.67 28.48
CA GLN A 289 -11.49 8.79 28.37
C GLN A 289 -10.81 9.95 27.63
N LEU A 290 -11.49 10.54 26.63
CA LEU A 290 -10.98 11.68 25.87
C LEU A 290 -11.61 13.01 26.27
N THR A 291 -12.86 13.01 26.74
CA THR A 291 -13.55 14.22 27.24
C THR A 291 -13.97 14.03 28.69
N SER A 292 -14.04 15.16 29.46
CA SER A 292 -14.49 15.17 30.83
C SER A 292 -15.08 16.55 31.12
N ASN A 293 -16.39 16.65 31.10
CA ASN A 293 -17.09 17.94 31.28
C ASN A 293 -18.50 17.73 31.89
N SER A 294 -19.34 18.75 31.95
CA SER A 294 -20.66 18.72 32.59
C SER A 294 -21.82 18.70 31.58
N VAL A 295 -21.51 18.43 30.32
CA VAL A 295 -22.50 18.27 29.26
C VAL A 295 -22.33 16.88 28.63
N THR A 296 -23.27 16.51 27.80
CA THR A 296 -23.23 15.25 27.09
C THR A 296 -22.40 15.37 25.82
N ASP A 297 -21.45 14.47 25.63
CA ASP A 297 -20.66 14.30 24.41
C ASP A 297 -21.07 12.99 23.69
N GLY A 298 -21.41 13.05 22.40
CA GLY A 298 -21.89 11.89 21.65
C GLY A 298 -21.63 11.95 20.15
N PHE A 299 -21.96 10.86 19.44
CA PHE A 299 -21.82 10.69 18.00
C PHE A 299 -20.42 10.99 17.46
N PRO A 300 -19.37 10.37 18.05
CA PRO A 300 -18.01 10.63 17.62
C PRO A 300 -17.72 9.99 16.25
N ALA A 301 -16.99 10.73 15.41
CA ALA A 301 -16.50 10.23 14.12
C ALA A 301 -15.05 10.65 13.89
N TRP A 302 -14.22 9.71 13.45
CA TRP A 302 -12.83 9.98 13.10
C TRP A 302 -12.72 10.77 11.79
N SER A 303 -11.78 11.73 11.73
CA SER A 303 -11.34 12.29 10.47
C SER A 303 -10.67 11.20 9.62
N PHE A 304 -10.67 11.38 8.31
CA PHE A 304 -10.14 10.41 7.36
C PHE A 304 -8.66 10.06 7.60
N ASP A 305 -7.84 11.04 8.02
CA ASP A 305 -6.42 10.88 8.34
C ASP A 305 -6.16 10.34 9.76
N GLY A 306 -7.22 10.17 10.56
CA GLY A 306 -7.15 9.70 11.95
C GLY A 306 -6.53 10.72 12.94
N SER A 307 -6.33 11.97 12.52
CA SER A 307 -5.72 13.01 13.38
C SER A 307 -6.71 13.67 14.31
N ASN A 308 -8.02 13.68 13.96
CA ASN A 308 -9.07 14.38 14.68
C ASN A 308 -10.31 13.49 14.93
N ILE A 309 -11.12 13.91 15.90
CA ILE A 309 -12.45 13.35 16.18
C ILE A 309 -13.43 14.53 16.20
N ILE A 310 -14.52 14.43 15.41
CA ILE A 310 -15.67 15.32 15.51
C ILE A 310 -16.74 14.64 16.34
N PHE A 311 -17.50 15.44 17.13
CA PHE A 311 -18.57 14.92 17.97
C PHE A 311 -19.60 16.04 18.28
N ALA A 312 -20.79 15.65 18.71
CA ALA A 312 -21.82 16.55 19.19
C ALA A 312 -21.68 16.72 20.71
N ALA A 313 -21.84 17.94 21.22
CA ALA A 313 -21.77 18.21 22.65
C ALA A 313 -22.76 19.28 23.09
N GLY A 314 -23.48 19.05 24.20
CA GLY A 314 -24.45 20.00 24.74
C GLY A 314 -25.23 19.46 25.93
N SER A 315 -26.14 20.25 26.48
CA SER A 315 -27.00 19.83 27.56
C SER A 315 -28.23 19.09 27.05
N VAL A 316 -28.48 17.90 27.55
CA VAL A 316 -29.70 17.14 27.25
C VAL A 316 -30.99 17.78 27.72
N ASN A 317 -30.89 18.77 28.65
CA ASN A 317 -32.04 19.54 29.15
C ASN A 317 -32.33 20.79 28.28
N ASP A 318 -31.43 21.09 27.33
CA ASP A 318 -31.55 22.22 26.40
C ASP A 318 -30.97 21.79 25.05
N GLU A 319 -31.83 21.22 24.20
CA GLU A 319 -31.48 20.73 22.87
C GLU A 319 -30.86 21.83 21.99
N SER A 320 -31.25 23.09 22.23
CA SER A 320 -30.68 24.24 21.51
C SER A 320 -29.21 24.51 21.86
N SER A 321 -28.67 23.84 22.90
CA SER A 321 -27.27 23.95 23.29
C SER A 321 -26.33 22.91 22.62
N VAL A 322 -26.89 21.94 21.84
CA VAL A 322 -26.09 20.87 21.23
C VAL A 322 -25.45 21.36 19.97
N GLU A 323 -24.13 21.36 19.97
CA GLU A 323 -23.30 21.87 18.88
C GLU A 323 -22.20 20.88 18.50
N LEU A 324 -21.61 21.08 17.33
CA LEU A 324 -20.49 20.27 16.87
C LEU A 324 -19.15 20.79 17.36
N PHE A 325 -18.32 19.87 17.80
CA PHE A 325 -16.97 20.11 18.26
C PHE A 325 -15.98 19.19 17.53
N VAL A 326 -14.75 19.65 17.41
CA VAL A 326 -13.61 18.86 16.94
C VAL A 326 -12.54 18.85 18.03
N MET A 327 -11.80 17.74 18.14
CA MET A 327 -10.61 17.60 18.97
C MET A 327 -9.56 16.74 18.28
N ASN A 328 -8.32 16.83 18.73
CA ASN A 328 -7.28 15.89 18.31
C ASN A 328 -7.65 14.46 18.73
N ALA A 329 -7.10 13.46 18.05
CA ALA A 329 -7.30 12.03 18.34
C ALA A 329 -6.94 11.60 19.78
N ASN A 330 -6.15 12.40 20.49
CA ASN A 330 -5.76 12.19 21.89
C ASN A 330 -6.61 12.99 22.91
N GLY A 331 -7.70 13.63 22.47
CA GLY A 331 -8.60 14.42 23.31
C GLY A 331 -8.18 15.88 23.55
N THR A 332 -7.04 16.32 23.01
CA THR A 332 -6.56 17.71 23.17
C THR A 332 -7.13 18.65 22.09
N ASN A 333 -6.98 19.97 22.31
CA ASN A 333 -7.34 21.00 21.32
C ASN A 333 -8.84 20.98 20.91
N ARG A 334 -9.73 20.79 21.88
CA ARG A 334 -11.18 20.87 21.62
C ARG A 334 -11.57 22.26 21.13
N ALA A 335 -12.23 22.31 19.97
CA ALA A 335 -12.75 23.54 19.36
C ALA A 335 -14.22 23.34 18.93
N ARG A 336 -15.04 24.36 19.13
CA ARG A 336 -16.45 24.40 18.70
C ARG A 336 -16.52 24.80 17.21
N LEU A 337 -17.29 24.08 16.42
CA LEU A 337 -17.47 24.32 14.98
C LEU A 337 -18.78 25.04 14.64
N THR A 338 -19.85 24.78 15.42
CA THR A 338 -21.17 25.42 15.19
C THR A 338 -21.55 26.26 16.39
N THR A 339 -22.36 27.33 16.19
CA THR A 339 -22.68 28.33 17.22
C THR A 339 -24.10 28.87 17.08
N ASN A 340 -25.03 28.11 16.50
CA ASN A 340 -26.43 28.56 16.35
C ASN A 340 -27.30 28.07 17.52
N PRO A 341 -28.45 28.69 17.79
CA PRO A 341 -29.33 28.31 18.90
C PRO A 341 -30.26 27.15 18.51
N ASN A 342 -29.78 26.13 17.84
CA ASN A 342 -30.52 24.97 17.37
C ASN A 342 -29.66 23.72 17.47
N LEU A 343 -30.27 22.56 17.41
CA LEU A 343 -29.60 21.26 17.51
C LEU A 343 -28.74 21.00 16.27
N ASP A 344 -27.44 20.75 16.48
CA ASP A 344 -26.51 20.24 15.45
C ASP A 344 -25.91 18.91 15.92
N TRP A 345 -26.07 17.85 15.11
CA TRP A 345 -25.68 16.51 15.52
C TRP A 345 -25.37 15.57 14.34
N PHE A 346 -25.01 14.29 14.60
CA PHE A 346 -24.66 13.26 13.60
C PHE A 346 -23.62 13.72 12.59
N PRO A 347 -22.49 14.26 13.02
CA PRO A 347 -21.47 14.69 12.09
C PRO A 347 -20.78 13.52 11.41
N ASP A 348 -20.36 13.74 10.16
CA ASP A 348 -19.50 12.81 9.44
C ASP A 348 -18.55 13.56 8.51
N TRP A 349 -17.30 13.04 8.39
CA TRP A 349 -16.27 13.64 7.57
C TRP A 349 -16.36 13.18 6.12
N GLN A 350 -16.33 14.12 5.18
CA GLN A 350 -16.09 13.81 3.79
C GLN A 350 -14.68 13.21 3.66
N ARG A 351 -14.58 12.03 3.05
CA ARG A 351 -13.28 11.48 2.67
C ARG A 351 -12.76 12.30 1.48
N ILE A 352 -11.56 12.87 1.60
CA ILE A 352 -10.86 13.36 0.43
C ILE A 352 -10.47 12.09 -0.32
N ALA A 353 -10.98 11.91 -1.53
CA ALA A 353 -10.40 10.94 -2.44
C ALA A 353 -8.98 11.44 -2.75
N THR A 354 -8.00 11.04 -1.95
CA THR A 354 -6.61 11.24 -2.36
C THR A 354 -6.43 10.44 -3.63
N PRO A 355 -6.01 11.06 -4.73
CA PRO A 355 -5.74 10.33 -5.95
C PRO A 355 -4.85 9.13 -5.59
N PRO A 356 -5.03 7.96 -6.20
CA PRO A 356 -4.18 6.81 -5.94
C PRO A 356 -2.71 7.18 -6.13
N SER A 357 -1.81 6.44 -5.52
CA SER A 357 -0.38 6.62 -5.74
C SER A 357 -0.08 6.60 -7.22
N GLN A 358 0.67 7.59 -7.71
CA GLN A 358 1.10 7.66 -9.09
C GLN A 358 2.62 7.79 -9.13
N PHE A 359 3.29 6.90 -9.89
CA PHE A 359 4.74 6.86 -10.02
C PHE A 359 5.18 7.39 -11.38
N GLN A 360 6.12 8.32 -11.37
CA GLN A 360 6.68 8.90 -12.60
C GLN A 360 8.13 9.33 -12.37
N PHE A 361 8.87 9.49 -13.46
CA PHE A 361 10.18 10.13 -13.37
C PHE A 361 10.05 11.63 -13.09
N SER A 362 11.04 12.19 -12.39
CA SER A 362 11.07 13.64 -12.11
C SER A 362 11.36 14.48 -13.35
N ALA A 363 11.96 13.87 -14.38
CA ALA A 363 12.23 14.46 -15.68
C ALA A 363 12.12 13.42 -16.80
N PRO A 364 11.76 13.80 -18.03
CA PRO A 364 11.72 12.87 -19.17
C PRO A 364 13.11 12.50 -19.70
N ASN A 365 14.13 13.30 -19.43
CA ASN A 365 15.50 13.07 -19.89
C ASN A 365 16.51 13.47 -18.81
N TYR A 366 17.61 12.73 -18.78
CA TYR A 366 18.79 12.95 -17.94
C TYR A 366 20.04 12.96 -18.83
N THR A 367 21.07 13.70 -18.47
CA THR A 367 22.34 13.73 -19.18
C THR A 367 23.47 13.49 -18.19
N VAL A 368 24.39 12.60 -18.53
CA VAL A 368 25.54 12.23 -17.71
C VAL A 368 26.79 12.16 -18.60
N THR A 369 27.97 12.28 -18.04
CA THR A 369 29.22 12.00 -18.74
C THR A 369 29.63 10.56 -18.48
N GLU A 370 30.21 9.90 -19.48
CA GLU A 370 30.65 8.52 -19.41
C GLU A 370 31.61 8.29 -18.23
N GLY A 371 32.66 9.10 -18.11
CA GLY A 371 33.60 9.07 -17.00
C GLY A 371 33.01 9.42 -15.62
N GLY A 372 31.72 9.74 -15.54
CA GLY A 372 31.01 10.03 -14.28
C GLY A 372 30.68 8.79 -13.43
N GLY A 373 30.87 7.60 -13.99
CA GLY A 373 30.73 6.29 -13.31
C GLY A 373 29.29 5.85 -13.06
N SER A 374 28.31 6.75 -12.95
CA SER A 374 26.89 6.39 -12.81
C SER A 374 25.92 7.48 -13.23
N ALA A 375 24.74 7.06 -13.67
CA ALA A 375 23.57 7.91 -13.90
C ALA A 375 22.58 7.76 -12.71
N VAL A 376 22.12 8.87 -12.17
CA VAL A 376 21.11 8.89 -11.09
C VAL A 376 19.79 9.42 -11.62
N VAL A 377 18.76 8.58 -11.65
CA VAL A 377 17.43 8.89 -12.16
C VAL A 377 16.44 8.91 -11.00
N THR A 378 15.65 9.98 -10.87
CA THR A 378 14.73 10.16 -9.75
C THR A 378 13.31 9.77 -10.14
N VAL A 379 12.70 8.91 -9.33
CA VAL A 379 11.28 8.55 -9.40
C VAL A 379 10.52 9.26 -8.29
N THR A 380 9.41 9.90 -8.64
CA THR A 380 8.52 10.60 -7.71
C THR A 380 7.20 9.82 -7.55
N ARG A 381 6.67 9.85 -6.33
CA ARG A 381 5.35 9.35 -5.97
C ARG A 381 4.45 10.54 -5.66
N THR A 382 3.36 10.69 -6.39
CA THR A 382 2.31 11.69 -6.16
C THR A 382 1.01 11.00 -5.71
N GLY A 383 0.00 11.78 -5.31
CA GLY A 383 -1.26 11.23 -4.81
C GLY A 383 -1.15 10.65 -3.40
N ASN A 384 -1.80 9.50 -3.15
CA ASN A 384 -1.83 8.90 -1.82
C ASN A 384 -0.48 8.33 -1.41
N ALA A 385 0.17 8.97 -0.45
CA ALA A 385 1.44 8.51 0.12
C ALA A 385 1.28 7.86 1.52
N THR A 386 0.08 7.68 2.05
CA THR A 386 -0.14 7.21 3.43
C THR A 386 0.18 5.74 3.65
N GLY A 387 0.09 4.91 2.61
CA GLY A 387 0.41 3.48 2.66
C GLY A 387 1.75 3.13 2.02
N MET A 388 2.21 1.91 2.23
CA MET A 388 3.31 1.34 1.46
C MET A 388 2.89 1.19 -0.01
N ALA A 389 3.81 1.49 -0.92
CA ALA A 389 3.59 1.28 -2.35
C ALA A 389 4.92 0.99 -3.04
N SER A 390 4.88 0.38 -4.23
CA SER A 390 6.09 0.08 -4.97
C SER A 390 5.90 0.18 -6.48
N VAL A 391 7.01 0.31 -7.20
CA VAL A 391 7.04 0.31 -8.65
C VAL A 391 8.30 -0.39 -9.13
N SER A 392 8.18 -1.26 -10.13
CA SER A 392 9.32 -1.92 -10.77
C SER A 392 9.96 -0.99 -11.81
N TYR A 393 11.24 -1.17 -12.05
CA TYR A 393 11.98 -0.44 -13.08
C TYR A 393 12.95 -1.37 -13.82
N THR A 394 13.28 -1.01 -15.06
CA THR A 394 14.30 -1.68 -15.87
C THR A 394 14.91 -0.71 -16.88
N THR A 395 16.21 -0.88 -17.14
CA THR A 395 16.89 -0.24 -18.27
C THR A 395 16.66 -1.02 -19.56
N SER A 396 16.75 -0.35 -20.69
CA SER A 396 16.74 -0.97 -22.03
C SER A 396 17.48 -0.10 -23.04
N ASP A 397 18.15 -0.73 -24.00
CA ASP A 397 18.73 -0.04 -25.13
C ASP A 397 17.64 0.68 -25.93
N SER A 398 17.87 1.90 -26.38
CA SER A 398 16.80 2.73 -26.98
C SER A 398 16.32 2.24 -28.35
N ALA A 399 17.17 1.52 -29.09
CA ALA A 399 16.87 0.99 -30.44
C ALA A 399 17.35 -0.45 -30.68
N GLY A 400 17.49 -1.25 -29.62
CA GLY A 400 18.00 -2.63 -29.68
C GLY A 400 19.50 -2.71 -29.46
N VAL A 401 20.01 -3.95 -29.39
CA VAL A 401 21.43 -4.22 -29.08
C VAL A 401 22.31 -3.69 -30.20
N SER A 402 23.18 -2.72 -29.89
CA SER A 402 24.22 -2.22 -30.79
C SER A 402 25.56 -2.90 -30.51
N ASN A 403 26.48 -2.81 -31.48
CA ASN A 403 27.87 -3.24 -31.28
C ASN A 403 28.63 -2.15 -30.52
N CYS A 404 29.52 -2.54 -29.64
CA CYS A 404 30.33 -1.65 -28.82
C CYS A 404 31.26 -0.68 -29.57
N ASN A 405 31.36 -0.78 -30.88
CA ASN A 405 32.17 0.13 -31.72
C ASN A 405 31.32 0.88 -32.76
N ALA A 406 30.01 0.94 -32.54
CA ALA A 406 29.11 1.63 -33.45
C ALA A 406 29.09 3.13 -33.09
N MET A 407 29.46 4.00 -34.00
CA MET A 407 29.25 5.45 -33.89
C MET A 407 27.76 5.78 -33.98
N GLY A 408 26.96 5.14 -33.14
CA GLY A 408 25.51 5.31 -33.06
C GLY A 408 25.11 6.43 -32.09
N SER A 409 23.81 6.59 -31.89
CA SER A 409 23.22 7.42 -30.84
C SER A 409 22.50 6.57 -29.79
N VAL A 410 22.79 5.27 -29.77
CA VAL A 410 22.16 4.27 -28.91
C VAL A 410 23.20 3.65 -28.00
N ALA A 411 23.09 3.89 -26.72
CA ALA A 411 23.89 3.25 -25.71
C ALA A 411 23.50 1.78 -25.57
N SER A 412 24.50 0.91 -25.48
CA SER A 412 24.39 -0.52 -25.36
C SER A 412 24.64 -1.00 -23.93
N SER A 413 23.73 -1.81 -23.42
CA SER A 413 23.93 -2.49 -22.13
C SER A 413 25.09 -3.47 -22.10
N ARG A 414 25.74 -3.71 -23.22
CA ARG A 414 26.97 -4.52 -23.32
C ARG A 414 28.24 -3.75 -23.05
N CYS A 415 28.25 -2.44 -23.32
CA CYS A 415 29.47 -1.62 -23.37
C CYS A 415 29.38 -0.36 -22.48
N ASP A 416 28.27 0.37 -22.56
CA ASP A 416 28.20 1.76 -22.11
C ASP A 416 27.56 1.90 -20.72
N TYR A 417 26.71 0.95 -20.35
CA TYR A 417 26.07 0.94 -19.05
C TYR A 417 25.74 -0.47 -18.53
N GLU A 418 25.56 -0.59 -17.21
CA GLU A 418 25.14 -1.82 -16.58
C GLU A 418 23.63 -1.98 -16.65
N THR A 419 23.12 -3.10 -17.21
CA THR A 419 21.70 -3.47 -17.12
C THR A 419 21.24 -3.36 -15.67
N THR A 420 20.24 -2.51 -15.42
CA THR A 420 19.76 -2.23 -14.07
C THR A 420 18.25 -2.45 -14.00
N ALA A 421 17.82 -3.34 -13.11
CA ALA A 421 16.40 -3.63 -12.89
C ALA A 421 16.09 -3.82 -11.40
N GLY A 422 14.83 -3.67 -11.03
CA GLY A 422 14.42 -3.92 -9.65
C GLY A 422 13.10 -3.27 -9.29
N THR A 423 12.83 -3.18 -7.98
CA THR A 423 11.63 -2.56 -7.43
C THR A 423 12.00 -1.48 -6.42
N LEU A 424 11.41 -0.29 -6.57
CA LEU A 424 11.46 0.78 -5.59
C LEU A 424 10.28 0.60 -4.62
N ASN A 425 10.58 0.42 -3.34
CA ASN A 425 9.59 0.33 -2.27
C ASN A 425 9.52 1.68 -1.56
N PHE A 426 8.37 2.33 -1.58
CA PHE A 426 8.10 3.60 -0.92
C PHE A 426 7.43 3.33 0.43
N ALA A 427 8.05 3.78 1.51
CA ALA A 427 7.45 3.77 2.83
C ALA A 427 6.26 4.75 2.92
N PRO A 428 5.40 4.62 3.94
CA PRO A 428 4.39 5.63 4.23
C PRO A 428 5.01 7.03 4.38
N GLY A 429 4.48 8.01 3.65
CA GLY A 429 4.98 9.39 3.61
C GLY A 429 6.14 9.62 2.64
N GLU A 430 6.74 8.60 2.08
CA GLU A 430 7.86 8.73 1.15
C GLU A 430 7.36 9.06 -0.28
N THR A 431 7.92 10.13 -0.86
CA THR A 431 7.48 10.69 -2.14
C THR A 431 8.56 10.69 -3.24
N SER A 432 9.79 10.26 -2.94
CA SER A 432 10.89 10.27 -3.90
C SER A 432 11.89 9.16 -3.61
N ARG A 433 12.38 8.49 -4.66
CA ARG A 433 13.49 7.53 -4.65
C ARG A 433 14.31 7.65 -5.92
N THR A 434 15.56 7.18 -5.85
CA THR A 434 16.48 7.20 -6.97
C THR A 434 16.80 5.79 -7.46
N ILE A 435 17.07 5.70 -8.77
CA ILE A 435 17.66 4.56 -9.45
C ILE A 435 19.07 4.99 -9.83
N THR A 436 20.08 4.18 -9.52
CA THR A 436 21.45 4.40 -9.94
C THR A 436 21.79 3.36 -11.00
N VAL A 437 22.19 3.81 -12.19
CA VAL A 437 22.65 2.97 -13.30
C VAL A 437 24.16 3.19 -13.42
N LEU A 438 24.95 2.13 -13.32
CA LEU A 438 26.41 2.20 -13.44
C LEU A 438 26.80 2.36 -14.91
N LEU A 439 27.82 3.19 -15.17
CA LEU A 439 28.35 3.45 -16.51
C LEU A 439 29.72 2.79 -16.67
N VAL A 440 30.01 2.40 -17.88
CA VAL A 440 31.32 1.89 -18.31
C VAL A 440 32.02 3.03 -19.06
N ASP A 441 33.26 3.34 -18.68
CA ASP A 441 34.08 4.41 -19.25
C ASP A 441 35.08 3.73 -20.20
N ASP A 442 34.78 3.65 -21.48
CA ASP A 442 35.60 2.94 -22.45
C ASP A 442 36.66 3.84 -23.12
N SER A 443 37.16 3.56 -24.29
CA SER A 443 38.16 4.38 -24.99
C SER A 443 37.80 4.62 -26.46
N TYR A 444 36.56 4.42 -26.82
CA TYR A 444 36.07 4.77 -28.15
C TYR A 444 35.61 6.23 -28.19
N PRO A 445 36.13 7.07 -29.11
CA PRO A 445 35.50 8.38 -29.32
C PRO A 445 34.15 8.18 -30.06
N GLU A 446 33.08 8.52 -29.41
CA GLU A 446 31.72 8.23 -29.87
C GLU A 446 30.86 9.51 -29.95
N ASN A 447 29.66 9.39 -30.44
CA ASN A 447 28.66 10.44 -30.32
C ASN A 447 27.92 10.29 -28.99
N ASN A 448 27.17 11.34 -28.60
CA ASN A 448 26.25 11.19 -27.48
C ASN A 448 25.27 10.02 -27.72
N GLU A 449 25.21 9.10 -26.80
CA GLU A 449 24.40 7.92 -26.87
C GLU A 449 23.28 7.93 -25.82
N ALA A 450 22.23 7.12 -26.02
CA ALA A 450 21.12 7.13 -25.07
C ALA A 450 20.55 5.73 -24.84
N PHE A 451 20.13 5.47 -23.61
CA PHE A 451 19.33 4.34 -23.19
C PHE A 451 18.06 4.80 -22.47
N ASN A 452 17.13 3.89 -22.25
CA ASN A 452 15.89 4.18 -21.52
C ASN A 452 15.85 3.52 -20.14
N VAL A 453 15.20 4.19 -19.20
CA VAL A 453 14.74 3.60 -17.95
C VAL A 453 13.22 3.65 -17.94
N SER A 454 12.55 2.52 -17.70
CA SER A 454 11.10 2.42 -17.73
C SER A 454 10.55 1.92 -16.39
N LEU A 455 9.41 2.49 -15.97
CA LEU A 455 8.63 2.03 -14.82
C LEU A 455 7.56 1.03 -15.25
N SER A 456 7.27 0.05 -14.40
CA SER A 456 6.25 -0.96 -14.61
C SER A 456 5.67 -1.46 -13.29
N ASN A 457 4.59 -2.24 -13.35
CA ASN A 457 4.00 -2.95 -12.20
C ASN A 457 3.85 -2.09 -10.93
N PRO A 458 3.11 -0.97 -10.97
CA PRO A 458 2.86 -0.18 -9.78
C PRO A 458 1.98 -0.99 -8.82
N LEU A 459 2.39 -1.11 -7.54
CA LEU A 459 1.67 -1.80 -6.48
C LEU A 459 1.31 -0.83 -5.36
N GLY A 460 0.13 -1.01 -4.79
CA GLY A 460 -0.49 -0.17 -3.77
C GLY A 460 -1.98 0.00 -4.07
N SER A 461 -2.78 0.51 -3.13
CA SER A 461 -4.22 0.68 -3.34
C SER A 461 -4.49 1.61 -4.53
N GLY A 462 -4.92 1.04 -5.67
CA GLY A 462 -5.20 1.76 -6.91
C GLY A 462 -3.98 2.43 -7.57
N ALA A 463 -2.74 2.02 -7.23
CA ALA A 463 -1.52 2.63 -7.75
C ALA A 463 -1.43 2.56 -9.29
N THR A 464 -0.96 3.64 -9.91
CA THR A 464 -0.83 3.79 -11.36
C THR A 464 0.52 4.36 -11.75
N LEU A 465 0.86 4.28 -13.05
CA LEU A 465 1.97 5.03 -13.61
C LEU A 465 1.51 6.43 -14.05
N GLY A 466 2.35 7.43 -13.78
CA GLY A 466 2.21 8.79 -14.26
C GLY A 466 3.00 9.06 -15.54
N THR A 467 3.19 10.31 -15.87
CA THR A 467 3.95 10.75 -17.04
C THR A 467 5.04 11.73 -16.62
N PRO A 468 6.32 11.44 -16.96
CA PRO A 468 6.81 10.32 -17.78
C PRO A 468 6.98 9.00 -17.00
N ALA A 469 6.56 7.87 -17.60
CA ALA A 469 6.80 6.53 -17.10
C ALA A 469 8.05 5.88 -17.74
N THR A 470 8.64 6.53 -18.73
CA THR A 470 9.94 6.21 -19.32
C THR A 470 10.76 7.48 -19.37
N ALA A 471 12.03 7.38 -19.01
CA ALA A 471 13.01 8.47 -19.08
C ALA A 471 14.19 8.05 -19.97
N GLY A 472 14.62 8.94 -20.85
CA GLY A 472 15.85 8.80 -21.62
C GLY A 472 17.06 9.22 -20.78
N VAL A 473 18.15 8.47 -20.85
CA VAL A 473 19.44 8.85 -20.26
C VAL A 473 20.44 8.98 -21.39
N THR A 474 20.95 10.19 -21.60
CA THR A 474 21.98 10.47 -22.59
C THR A 474 23.35 10.42 -21.91
N ILE A 475 24.24 9.58 -22.44
CA ILE A 475 25.67 9.52 -22.07
C ILE A 475 26.41 10.43 -23.05
N THR A 476 27.21 11.35 -22.51
CA THR A 476 28.11 12.19 -23.32
C THR A 476 29.50 11.58 -23.25
N ASP A 477 30.07 11.33 -24.43
CA ASP A 477 31.42 10.82 -24.60
C ASP A 477 32.46 11.72 -23.94
N SER A 478 33.44 11.11 -23.27
CA SER A 478 34.56 11.79 -22.63
C SER A 478 35.88 11.62 -23.41
N ASP A 479 35.91 10.79 -24.46
CA ASP A 479 37.07 10.49 -25.27
C ASP A 479 37.17 11.37 -26.51
N SER A 480 38.35 11.83 -26.84
CA SER A 480 38.62 12.68 -28.01
C SER A 480 39.42 12.01 -29.11
N VAL A 481 40.10 10.94 -28.78
CA VAL A 481 40.90 10.08 -29.64
C VAL A 481 40.94 8.66 -29.08
N THR A 482 40.99 7.67 -29.95
CA THR A 482 41.15 6.28 -29.54
C THR A 482 42.42 6.11 -28.71
N SER A 483 42.30 5.69 -27.46
CA SER A 483 43.38 5.45 -26.52
C SER A 483 43.71 3.96 -26.37
N ALA A 484 44.66 3.61 -25.51
CA ALA A 484 44.91 2.22 -25.15
C ALA A 484 43.68 1.63 -24.45
N ASN A 485 43.35 0.38 -24.77
CA ASN A 485 42.18 -0.28 -24.20
C ASN A 485 42.26 -0.29 -22.63
N PRO A 486 41.32 0.36 -21.95
CA PRO A 486 41.39 0.54 -20.49
C PRO A 486 41.30 -0.79 -19.72
N ILE A 487 40.79 -1.85 -20.34
CA ILE A 487 40.76 -3.18 -19.70
C ILE A 487 42.17 -3.71 -19.35
N ASP A 488 43.21 -3.17 -20.00
CA ASP A 488 44.61 -3.53 -19.69
C ASP A 488 45.12 -2.83 -18.42
N ILE A 489 44.45 -1.79 -17.94
CA ILE A 489 44.77 -1.10 -16.68
C ILE A 489 44.30 -1.95 -15.49
N PRO A 490 45.14 -2.36 -14.56
CA PRO A 490 44.75 -3.26 -13.48
C PRO A 490 43.57 -2.79 -12.61
N SER A 491 43.51 -1.51 -12.28
CA SER A 491 42.40 -0.96 -11.49
C SER A 491 41.07 -0.95 -12.25
N PHE A 492 41.11 -0.60 -13.54
CA PHE A 492 39.94 -0.68 -14.39
C PHE A 492 39.47 -2.13 -14.54
N PHE A 493 40.35 -3.06 -14.84
CA PHE A 493 40.07 -4.49 -14.92
C PHE A 493 39.35 -4.99 -13.64
N VAL A 494 39.89 -4.66 -12.47
CA VAL A 494 39.26 -5.06 -11.20
C VAL A 494 37.88 -4.40 -11.01
N ARG A 495 37.78 -3.09 -11.25
CA ARG A 495 36.47 -2.40 -11.16
C ARG A 495 35.43 -3.06 -12.06
N GLN A 496 35.80 -3.36 -13.30
CA GLN A 496 34.90 -4.00 -14.26
C GLN A 496 34.40 -5.37 -13.76
N HIS A 497 35.22 -6.16 -13.06
CA HIS A 497 34.77 -7.41 -12.46
C HIS A 497 33.77 -7.23 -11.33
N TYR A 498 33.86 -6.15 -10.55
CA TYR A 498 32.82 -5.80 -9.58
C TYR A 498 31.50 -5.46 -10.29
N LEU A 499 31.56 -4.75 -11.41
CA LEU A 499 30.38 -4.42 -12.22
C LEU A 499 29.80 -5.69 -12.86
N ASP A 500 30.61 -6.45 -13.58
CA ASP A 500 30.20 -7.60 -14.37
C ASP A 500 29.64 -8.78 -13.52
N PHE A 501 30.19 -9.01 -12.33
CA PHE A 501 29.84 -10.19 -11.51
C PHE A 501 29.06 -9.86 -10.24
N LEU A 502 29.24 -8.67 -9.66
CA LEU A 502 28.63 -8.30 -8.39
C LEU A 502 27.62 -7.14 -8.50
N ASN A 503 27.49 -6.54 -9.69
CA ASN A 503 26.56 -5.45 -9.99
C ASN A 503 26.70 -4.23 -9.06
N ARG A 504 27.93 -3.89 -8.65
CA ARG A 504 28.21 -2.76 -7.77
C ARG A 504 29.62 -2.21 -7.96
N GLU A 505 29.82 -0.97 -7.54
CA GLU A 505 31.15 -0.40 -7.42
C GLU A 505 31.98 -1.14 -6.36
N PRO A 506 33.30 -1.25 -6.56
CA PRO A 506 34.19 -1.76 -5.52
C PRO A 506 34.24 -0.79 -4.33
N ASP A 507 34.36 -1.33 -3.13
CA ASP A 507 34.88 -0.56 -2.02
C ASP A 507 36.38 -0.30 -2.20
N SER A 508 36.91 0.79 -1.60
CA SER A 508 38.29 1.21 -1.81
C SER A 508 39.31 0.16 -1.39
N SER A 509 39.01 -0.62 -0.35
CA SER A 509 39.92 -1.67 0.16
C SER A 509 39.93 -2.90 -0.77
N GLY A 510 38.78 -3.31 -1.27
CA GLY A 510 38.63 -4.40 -2.23
C GLY A 510 39.33 -4.08 -3.56
N LEU A 511 39.08 -2.86 -4.10
CA LEU A 511 39.74 -2.39 -5.31
C LEU A 511 41.27 -2.41 -5.15
N ALA A 512 41.80 -1.86 -4.05
CA ALA A 512 43.21 -1.83 -3.80
C ALA A 512 43.83 -3.24 -3.63
N PHE A 513 43.15 -4.13 -2.89
CA PHE A 513 43.60 -5.51 -2.67
C PHE A 513 43.77 -6.27 -4.00
N TRP A 514 42.73 -6.31 -4.83
CA TRP A 514 42.76 -7.04 -6.09
C TRP A 514 43.72 -6.39 -7.13
N THR A 515 43.75 -5.06 -7.21
CA THR A 515 44.68 -4.34 -8.07
C THR A 515 46.14 -4.69 -7.71
N ASN A 516 46.47 -4.70 -6.41
CA ASN A 516 47.79 -5.05 -5.94
C ASN A 516 48.21 -6.49 -6.28
N GLN A 517 47.25 -7.43 -6.38
CA GLN A 517 47.56 -8.79 -6.83
C GLN A 517 48.17 -8.78 -8.24
N ILE A 518 47.66 -7.94 -9.14
CA ILE A 518 48.12 -7.84 -10.53
C ILE A 518 49.39 -7.01 -10.61
N THR A 519 49.41 -5.83 -9.99
CA THR A 519 50.57 -4.91 -10.07
C THR A 519 51.84 -5.44 -9.35
N SER A 520 51.69 -6.40 -8.43
CA SER A 520 52.84 -7.08 -7.78
C SER A 520 53.72 -7.83 -8.77
N CYS A 521 53.24 -8.10 -9.97
CA CYS A 521 54.00 -8.75 -11.05
C CYS A 521 55.01 -7.81 -11.75
N GLY A 522 54.93 -6.48 -11.50
CA GLY A 522 55.73 -5.52 -12.24
C GLY A 522 55.46 -5.58 -13.74
N SER A 523 56.50 -5.83 -14.55
CA SER A 523 56.42 -5.96 -16.02
C SER A 523 56.42 -7.42 -16.53
N ASP A 524 56.31 -8.42 -15.66
CA ASP A 524 56.25 -9.82 -16.04
C ASP A 524 54.88 -10.18 -16.64
N ALA A 525 54.83 -10.28 -17.97
CA ALA A 525 53.59 -10.54 -18.72
C ALA A 525 52.93 -11.88 -18.34
N GLN A 526 53.77 -12.93 -18.06
CA GLN A 526 53.21 -14.24 -17.71
C GLN A 526 52.61 -14.22 -16.30
N CYS A 527 53.25 -13.54 -15.35
CA CYS A 527 52.75 -13.33 -14.01
C CYS A 527 51.43 -12.52 -14.07
N ILE A 528 51.37 -11.42 -14.84
CA ILE A 528 50.19 -10.58 -15.04
C ILE A 528 49.02 -11.40 -15.57
N GLU A 529 49.24 -12.22 -16.62
CA GLU A 529 48.21 -13.09 -17.19
C GLU A 529 47.64 -14.06 -16.15
N ILE A 530 48.50 -14.77 -15.42
CA ILE A 530 48.07 -15.71 -14.38
C ILE A 530 47.30 -15.00 -13.27
N LYS A 531 47.74 -13.82 -12.83
CA LYS A 531 47.08 -13.05 -11.78
C LYS A 531 45.68 -12.55 -12.27
N ARG A 532 45.57 -12.08 -13.49
CA ARG A 532 44.28 -11.68 -14.07
C ARG A 532 43.30 -12.84 -14.12
N ILE A 533 43.70 -14.02 -14.56
CA ILE A 533 42.89 -15.23 -14.55
C ILE A 533 42.40 -15.56 -13.13
N ASN A 534 43.34 -15.52 -12.14
CA ASN A 534 43.02 -15.86 -10.76
C ASN A 534 42.08 -14.82 -10.11
N VAL A 535 42.34 -13.53 -10.35
CA VAL A 535 41.45 -12.43 -9.88
C VAL A 535 40.04 -12.61 -10.47
N SER A 536 39.96 -12.85 -11.76
CA SER A 536 38.70 -13.03 -12.45
C SER A 536 37.87 -14.19 -11.89
N ALA A 537 38.51 -15.37 -11.76
CA ALA A 537 37.84 -16.54 -11.19
C ALA A 537 37.43 -16.35 -9.74
N ALA A 538 38.15 -15.52 -8.97
CA ALA A 538 37.86 -15.26 -7.56
C ALA A 538 36.50 -14.54 -7.39
N PHE A 539 36.04 -13.75 -8.36
CA PHE A 539 34.72 -13.10 -8.31
C PHE A 539 33.59 -14.11 -8.38
N PHE A 540 33.65 -15.09 -9.30
CA PHE A 540 32.67 -16.17 -9.35
C PHE A 540 32.72 -17.06 -8.08
N LEU A 541 33.89 -17.28 -7.52
CA LEU A 541 34.11 -18.09 -6.30
C LEU A 541 33.85 -17.31 -5.02
N SER A 542 33.62 -16.00 -5.09
CA SER A 542 33.38 -15.16 -3.92
C SER A 542 32.09 -15.58 -3.18
N ILE A 543 32.08 -15.39 -1.87
CA ILE A 543 30.88 -15.64 -1.04
C ILE A 543 29.71 -14.79 -1.56
N GLU A 544 29.99 -13.54 -1.95
CA GLU A 544 28.97 -12.62 -2.44
C GLU A 544 28.26 -13.19 -3.69
N PHE A 545 29.01 -13.63 -4.70
CA PHE A 545 28.44 -14.23 -5.89
C PHE A 545 27.75 -15.57 -5.61
N GLN A 546 28.34 -16.42 -4.77
CA GLN A 546 27.78 -17.73 -4.42
C GLN A 546 26.41 -17.62 -3.74
N GLU A 547 26.20 -16.55 -2.97
CA GLU A 547 24.98 -16.31 -2.20
C GLU A 547 23.99 -15.39 -2.91
N THR A 548 24.36 -14.83 -4.09
CA THR A 548 23.50 -14.00 -4.95
C THR A 548 23.28 -14.66 -6.32
N GLY A 549 24.15 -14.43 -7.29
CA GLY A 549 23.97 -14.93 -8.67
C GLY A 549 23.87 -16.45 -8.76
N TYR A 550 24.73 -17.19 -8.07
CA TYR A 550 24.64 -18.65 -8.08
C TYR A 550 23.40 -19.19 -7.38
N LEU A 551 22.86 -18.46 -6.38
CA LEU A 551 21.56 -18.80 -5.79
C LEU A 551 20.43 -18.60 -6.79
N VAL A 552 20.40 -17.46 -7.52
CA VAL A 552 19.42 -17.18 -8.58
C VAL A 552 19.42 -18.29 -9.64
N TYR A 553 20.60 -18.62 -10.16
CA TYR A 553 20.74 -19.74 -11.12
C TYR A 553 20.05 -21.02 -10.62
N ARG A 554 20.35 -21.43 -9.36
CA ARG A 554 19.76 -22.65 -8.79
C ARG A 554 18.26 -22.52 -8.56
N MET A 555 17.75 -21.34 -8.19
CA MET A 555 16.31 -21.12 -8.02
C MET A 555 15.55 -21.31 -9.33
N TYR A 556 16.10 -20.81 -10.44
CA TYR A 556 15.52 -21.05 -11.77
C TYR A 556 15.58 -22.53 -12.16
N ARG A 557 16.68 -23.22 -11.83
CA ARG A 557 16.86 -24.66 -12.06
C ARG A 557 15.80 -25.48 -11.34
N VAL A 558 15.54 -25.15 -10.08
CA VAL A 558 14.56 -25.84 -9.24
C VAL A 558 13.13 -25.45 -9.62
N GLY A 559 12.89 -24.18 -9.90
CA GLY A 559 11.55 -23.64 -10.15
C GLY A 559 10.98 -24.05 -11.51
N TYR A 560 11.79 -24.08 -12.55
CA TYR A 560 11.28 -24.17 -13.93
C TYR A 560 11.78 -25.37 -14.75
N ASN A 561 13.06 -25.72 -14.65
CA ASN A 561 13.69 -26.78 -15.45
C ASN A 561 13.13 -26.90 -16.89
N PRO A 562 13.30 -25.88 -17.78
CA PRO A 562 12.68 -25.86 -19.08
C PRO A 562 13.17 -27.03 -19.97
N PRO A 563 12.28 -27.78 -20.61
CA PRO A 563 12.67 -28.88 -21.47
C PRO A 563 13.57 -28.44 -22.64
N GLY A 564 14.68 -29.16 -22.85
CA GLY A 564 15.59 -28.91 -23.99
C GLY A 564 16.49 -27.68 -23.83
N MET A 565 16.44 -26.96 -22.72
CA MET A 565 17.31 -25.84 -22.43
C MET A 565 18.43 -26.26 -21.46
N PRO A 566 19.71 -26.24 -21.88
CA PRO A 566 20.83 -26.56 -20.99
C PRO A 566 21.04 -25.52 -19.88
N VAL A 567 20.56 -24.29 -20.10
CA VAL A 567 20.63 -23.20 -19.11
C VAL A 567 19.23 -22.86 -18.59
N PRO A 568 19.05 -22.70 -17.27
CA PRO A 568 17.73 -22.52 -16.67
C PRO A 568 17.20 -21.08 -16.72
N VAL A 569 18.07 -20.10 -16.92
CA VAL A 569 17.77 -18.66 -16.80
C VAL A 569 18.39 -17.89 -17.97
N ARG A 570 17.72 -16.83 -18.42
CA ARG A 570 18.24 -15.90 -19.44
C ARG A 570 19.04 -14.77 -18.76
N TYR A 571 19.89 -14.09 -19.55
CA TYR A 571 20.75 -13.01 -19.08
C TYR A 571 19.96 -11.88 -18.42
N ASP A 572 18.90 -11.38 -19.07
CA ASP A 572 18.05 -10.31 -18.58
C ASP A 572 17.33 -10.66 -17.26
N GLU A 573 16.78 -11.87 -17.16
CA GLU A 573 16.16 -12.39 -15.93
C GLU A 573 17.21 -12.53 -14.81
N PHE A 574 18.38 -13.07 -15.13
CA PHE A 574 19.47 -13.30 -14.19
C PHE A 574 19.98 -12.00 -13.57
N MET A 575 20.20 -10.97 -14.40
CA MET A 575 20.71 -9.67 -13.95
C MET A 575 19.72 -8.98 -13.00
N ALA A 576 18.43 -8.94 -13.39
CA ALA A 576 17.38 -8.34 -12.56
C ALA A 576 17.28 -9.01 -11.18
N ASP A 577 17.27 -10.33 -11.16
CA ASP A 577 17.06 -11.11 -9.93
C ASP A 577 18.29 -11.10 -9.02
N THR A 578 19.49 -11.14 -9.61
CA THR A 578 20.75 -11.02 -8.84
C THR A 578 20.85 -9.65 -8.17
N GLN A 579 20.51 -8.58 -8.89
CA GLN A 579 20.49 -7.22 -8.33
C GLN A 579 19.47 -7.07 -7.20
N GLN A 580 18.33 -7.76 -7.28
CA GLN A 580 17.34 -7.74 -6.20
C GLN A 580 17.88 -8.37 -4.92
N ILE A 581 18.60 -9.50 -5.01
CA ILE A 581 19.21 -10.17 -3.86
C ILE A 581 20.41 -9.40 -3.31
N SER A 582 21.27 -8.86 -4.18
CA SER A 582 22.51 -8.18 -3.79
C SER A 582 22.28 -6.74 -3.32
N ARG A 583 21.07 -6.18 -3.43
CA ARG A 583 20.80 -4.78 -3.15
C ARG A 583 21.25 -4.33 -1.77
N GLY A 584 22.22 -3.40 -1.73
CA GLY A 584 22.77 -2.82 -0.51
C GLY A 584 23.68 -3.75 0.27
N VAL A 585 23.99 -4.94 -0.26
CA VAL A 585 24.87 -5.93 0.39
C VAL A 585 26.30 -5.66 -0.01
N VAL A 586 27.19 -5.51 1.00
CA VAL A 586 28.65 -5.50 0.83
C VAL A 586 29.22 -6.46 1.86
N ILE A 587 29.62 -7.64 1.42
CA ILE A 587 30.13 -8.69 2.33
C ILE A 587 31.32 -8.16 3.13
N GLY A 588 31.31 -8.44 4.43
CA GLY A 588 32.31 -7.93 5.38
C GLY A 588 31.90 -6.65 6.11
N GLN A 589 30.84 -5.96 5.68
CA GLN A 589 30.26 -4.85 6.44
C GLN A 589 29.28 -5.34 7.52
N ALA A 590 29.18 -4.56 8.59
CA ALA A 590 28.25 -4.88 9.68
C ALA A 590 26.79 -4.89 9.17
N GLY A 591 26.04 -5.97 9.45
CA GLY A 591 24.66 -6.13 9.02
C GLY A 591 24.47 -6.69 7.60
N ALA A 592 25.55 -6.91 6.84
CA ALA A 592 25.45 -7.41 5.46
C ALA A 592 24.81 -8.80 5.36
N GLU A 593 25.15 -9.71 6.27
CA GLU A 593 24.56 -11.06 6.28
C GLU A 593 23.08 -11.06 6.58
N GLN A 594 22.63 -10.23 7.55
CA GLN A 594 21.21 -10.07 7.88
C GLN A 594 20.43 -9.44 6.72
N LEU A 595 21.00 -8.44 6.05
CA LEU A 595 20.39 -7.81 4.90
C LEU A 595 20.28 -8.80 3.72
N LEU A 596 21.35 -9.54 3.44
CA LEU A 596 21.36 -10.57 2.40
C LEU A 596 20.31 -11.64 2.66
N GLU A 597 20.20 -12.12 3.90
CA GLU A 597 19.17 -13.12 4.25
C GLU A 597 17.75 -12.57 4.10
N ALA A 598 17.50 -11.33 4.52
CA ALA A 598 16.21 -10.66 4.32
C ALA A 598 15.87 -10.49 2.82
N ASN A 599 16.84 -10.10 2.00
CA ASN A 599 16.67 -9.98 0.55
C ASN A 599 16.34 -11.35 -0.09
N LYS A 600 17.04 -12.43 0.30
CA LYS A 600 16.77 -13.81 -0.17
C LYS A 600 15.35 -14.28 0.18
N GLN A 601 14.88 -13.98 1.40
CA GLN A 601 13.53 -14.33 1.83
C GLN A 601 12.46 -13.60 1.02
N THR A 602 12.66 -12.29 0.84
CA THR A 602 11.77 -11.43 0.05
C THR A 602 11.72 -11.90 -1.41
N PHE A 603 12.88 -12.16 -2.00
CA PHE A 603 12.99 -12.65 -3.37
C PHE A 603 12.31 -14.00 -3.56
N ALA A 604 12.53 -14.97 -2.66
CA ALA A 604 11.88 -16.27 -2.75
C ALA A 604 10.35 -16.18 -2.62
N ALA A 605 9.85 -15.28 -1.76
CA ALA A 605 8.41 -15.05 -1.61
C ALA A 605 7.78 -14.45 -2.88
N GLU A 606 8.49 -13.54 -3.56
CA GLU A 606 8.07 -12.97 -4.85
C GLU A 606 8.17 -14.02 -5.98
N PHE A 607 9.26 -14.78 -6.04
CA PHE A 607 9.51 -15.77 -7.10
C PHE A 607 8.39 -16.81 -7.22
N VAL A 608 7.87 -17.29 -6.09
CA VAL A 608 6.79 -18.29 -6.08
C VAL A 608 5.42 -17.72 -6.48
N LEU A 609 5.28 -16.40 -6.59
CA LEU A 609 4.08 -15.72 -7.08
C LEU A 609 4.12 -15.44 -8.59
N ARG A 610 5.29 -15.56 -9.25
CA ARG A 610 5.43 -15.32 -10.69
C ARG A 610 4.48 -16.21 -11.48
N LEU A 611 3.88 -15.64 -12.54
CA LEU A 611 2.90 -16.35 -13.35
C LEU A 611 3.43 -17.70 -13.86
N ARG A 612 4.67 -17.72 -14.38
CA ARG A 612 5.33 -18.95 -14.85
C ARG A 612 5.43 -19.99 -13.74
N PHE A 613 5.84 -19.58 -12.51
CA PHE A 613 5.97 -20.51 -11.39
C PHE A 613 4.61 -21.08 -10.95
N THR A 614 3.57 -20.24 -10.90
CA THR A 614 2.22 -20.66 -10.49
C THR A 614 1.53 -21.54 -11.53
N GLN A 615 1.87 -21.39 -12.82
CA GLN A 615 1.43 -22.28 -13.89
C GLN A 615 2.09 -23.66 -13.79
N ASP A 616 3.41 -23.73 -13.59
CA ASP A 616 4.16 -24.99 -13.44
C ASP A 616 3.84 -25.70 -12.10
N HIS A 617 3.55 -24.91 -11.08
CA HIS A 617 3.26 -25.38 -9.72
C HIS A 617 1.95 -24.77 -9.20
N PRO A 618 0.77 -25.20 -9.69
CA PRO A 618 -0.51 -24.67 -9.20
C PRO A 618 -0.71 -24.95 -7.72
N ILE A 619 -1.36 -24.01 -7.04
CA ILE A 619 -1.60 -24.07 -5.58
C ILE A 619 -2.47 -25.25 -5.13
N SER A 620 -3.20 -25.88 -6.07
CA SER A 620 -4.00 -27.08 -5.83
C SER A 620 -3.18 -28.35 -5.61
N LYS A 621 -1.87 -28.34 -5.93
CA LYS A 621 -1.00 -29.49 -5.63
C LYS A 621 -0.95 -29.76 -4.13
N SER A 622 -0.89 -31.04 -3.73
CA SER A 622 -0.57 -31.39 -2.35
C SER A 622 0.89 -31.00 -2.01
N PRO A 623 1.22 -30.76 -0.74
CA PRO A 623 2.60 -30.52 -0.31
C PRO A 623 3.61 -31.53 -0.83
N GLY A 624 3.26 -32.84 -0.77
CA GLY A 624 4.11 -33.90 -1.31
C GLY A 624 4.36 -33.79 -2.79
N GLN A 625 3.33 -33.55 -3.60
CA GLN A 625 3.46 -33.38 -5.05
C GLN A 625 4.28 -32.15 -5.43
N PHE A 626 4.15 -31.07 -4.68
CA PHE A 626 4.93 -29.83 -4.88
C PHE A 626 6.42 -30.06 -4.58
N VAL A 627 6.73 -30.65 -3.43
CA VAL A 627 8.09 -30.98 -3.01
C VAL A 627 8.76 -31.92 -4.01
N ASP A 628 8.07 -33.01 -4.42
CA ASP A 628 8.58 -33.99 -5.38
C ASP A 628 8.87 -33.34 -6.75
N ALA A 629 8.01 -32.42 -7.20
CA ALA A 629 8.22 -31.70 -8.45
C ALA A 629 9.49 -30.82 -8.41
N LEU A 630 9.73 -30.08 -7.31
CA LEU A 630 10.93 -29.25 -7.17
C LEU A 630 12.22 -30.10 -7.13
N TYR A 631 12.23 -31.22 -6.42
CA TYR A 631 13.38 -32.14 -6.39
C TYR A 631 13.60 -32.82 -7.74
N ALA A 632 12.52 -33.15 -8.48
CA ALA A 632 12.64 -33.68 -9.85
C ALA A 632 13.25 -32.63 -10.79
N ASN A 633 12.83 -31.37 -10.72
CA ASN A 633 13.44 -30.27 -11.48
C ASN A 633 14.93 -30.10 -11.13
N ALA A 634 15.27 -30.19 -9.84
CA ALA A 634 16.66 -30.12 -9.37
C ALA A 634 17.52 -31.28 -9.88
N GLY A 635 16.93 -32.41 -10.29
CA GLY A 635 17.67 -33.63 -10.61
C GLY A 635 18.34 -34.28 -9.39
N VAL A 636 17.77 -34.08 -8.20
CA VAL A 636 18.28 -34.58 -6.92
C VAL A 636 17.25 -35.50 -6.29
N THR A 637 17.71 -36.66 -5.81
CA THR A 637 16.86 -37.57 -5.00
C THR A 637 17.00 -37.19 -3.54
N PRO A 638 15.95 -36.65 -2.88
CA PRO A 638 16.04 -36.29 -1.49
C PRO A 638 16.07 -37.53 -0.59
N SER A 639 16.73 -37.44 0.56
CA SER A 639 16.53 -38.38 1.65
C SER A 639 15.10 -38.30 2.20
N ALA A 640 14.63 -39.35 2.88
CA ALA A 640 13.33 -39.34 3.51
C ALA A 640 13.17 -38.18 4.53
N ALA A 641 14.24 -37.83 5.23
CA ALA A 641 14.26 -36.74 6.20
C ALA A 641 14.13 -35.35 5.51
N GLU A 642 14.86 -35.12 4.42
CA GLU A 642 14.78 -33.85 3.66
C GLU A 642 13.38 -33.66 3.06
N ARG A 643 12.84 -34.73 2.44
CA ARG A 643 11.48 -34.68 1.88
C ARG A 643 10.44 -34.40 2.97
N THR A 644 10.51 -35.09 4.10
CA THR A 644 9.57 -34.90 5.23
C THR A 644 9.67 -33.48 5.78
N ALA A 645 10.89 -32.97 5.98
CA ALA A 645 11.10 -31.60 6.45
C ALA A 645 10.50 -30.54 5.50
N ALA A 646 10.65 -30.74 4.18
CA ALA A 646 10.06 -29.86 3.19
C ALA A 646 8.53 -29.91 3.16
N VAL A 647 7.93 -31.09 3.28
CA VAL A 647 6.46 -31.26 3.35
C VAL A 647 5.89 -30.63 4.62
N ASN A 648 6.59 -30.74 5.75
CA ASN A 648 6.16 -30.19 7.04
C ASN A 648 6.12 -28.64 7.08
N GLU A 649 6.75 -27.95 6.15
CA GLU A 649 6.63 -26.49 6.02
C GLU A 649 5.18 -26.02 5.80
N PHE A 650 4.31 -26.89 5.30
CA PHE A 650 2.89 -26.62 5.09
C PHE A 650 1.99 -26.94 6.29
N GLY A 651 2.54 -27.40 7.44
CA GLY A 651 1.79 -27.59 8.68
C GLY A 651 0.61 -28.57 8.58
N GLY A 652 0.65 -29.55 7.64
CA GLY A 652 -0.42 -30.52 7.41
C GLY A 652 -1.57 -30.02 6.51
N ALA A 653 -1.43 -28.85 5.87
CA ALA A 653 -2.41 -28.35 4.92
C ALA A 653 -2.60 -29.31 3.72
N PRO A 654 -3.82 -29.45 3.16
CA PRO A 654 -4.08 -30.37 2.04
C PRO A 654 -3.53 -29.85 0.70
N THR A 655 -3.26 -28.54 0.60
CA THR A 655 -2.80 -27.85 -0.61
C THR A 655 -1.59 -26.97 -0.32
N THR A 656 -1.01 -26.39 -1.35
CA THR A 656 0.14 -25.49 -1.25
C THR A 656 -0.25 -24.00 -1.38
N ALA A 657 -1.40 -23.60 -0.83
CA ALA A 657 -1.88 -22.22 -0.88
C ALA A 657 -1.03 -21.25 -0.03
N ASP A 658 -0.34 -21.73 1.00
CA ASP A 658 0.59 -20.90 1.80
C ASP A 658 1.83 -20.52 0.97
N THR A 659 1.86 -19.27 0.54
CA THR A 659 2.94 -18.70 -0.28
C THR A 659 4.30 -18.70 0.45
N LEU A 660 4.31 -18.40 1.75
CA LEU A 660 5.55 -18.38 2.53
C LEU A 660 6.11 -19.79 2.72
N ALA A 661 5.26 -20.80 2.92
CA ALA A 661 5.67 -22.19 2.93
C ALA A 661 6.27 -22.62 1.58
N ARG A 662 5.65 -22.22 0.46
CA ARG A 662 6.21 -22.44 -0.90
C ARG A 662 7.62 -21.84 -1.05
N ALA A 663 7.80 -20.61 -0.62
CA ALA A 663 9.09 -19.92 -0.67
C ALA A 663 10.16 -20.64 0.17
N ARG A 664 9.83 -21.05 1.40
CA ARG A 664 10.76 -21.81 2.26
C ARG A 664 11.14 -23.15 1.66
N VAL A 665 10.18 -23.86 1.06
CA VAL A 665 10.45 -25.14 0.38
C VAL A 665 11.33 -24.94 -0.86
N LEU A 666 11.04 -23.95 -1.69
CA LEU A 666 11.87 -23.61 -2.85
C LEU A 666 13.32 -23.34 -2.42
N ARG A 667 13.55 -22.52 -1.41
CA ARG A 667 14.88 -22.23 -0.87
C ARG A 667 15.57 -23.49 -0.34
N ARG A 668 14.88 -24.31 0.44
CA ARG A 668 15.41 -25.57 0.98
C ARG A 668 15.95 -26.49 -0.12
N VAL A 669 15.19 -26.66 -1.22
CA VAL A 669 15.63 -27.48 -2.35
C VAL A 669 16.79 -26.82 -3.11
N THR A 670 16.72 -25.49 -3.31
CA THR A 670 17.76 -24.71 -3.98
C THR A 670 19.10 -24.72 -3.24
N GLU A 671 19.06 -24.76 -1.91
CA GLU A 671 20.25 -24.77 -1.05
C GLU A 671 20.77 -26.20 -0.76
N ASN A 672 20.19 -27.25 -1.37
CA ASN A 672 20.65 -28.61 -1.22
C ASN A 672 22.11 -28.77 -1.68
N ALA A 673 22.95 -29.43 -0.85
CA ALA A 673 24.39 -29.55 -1.07
C ALA A 673 24.73 -30.32 -2.36
N THR A 674 23.96 -31.37 -2.68
CA THR A 674 24.14 -32.15 -3.92
C THR A 674 23.86 -31.30 -5.15
N LEU A 675 22.78 -30.51 -5.14
CA LEU A 675 22.45 -29.59 -6.20
C LEU A 675 23.56 -28.55 -6.42
N LYS A 676 24.04 -27.93 -5.31
CA LYS A 676 25.15 -26.97 -5.38
C LYS A 676 26.35 -27.56 -6.08
N GLN A 677 26.75 -28.77 -5.77
CA GLN A 677 27.89 -29.41 -6.39
C GLN A 677 27.65 -29.80 -7.85
N GLN A 678 26.48 -30.35 -8.18
CA GLN A 678 26.14 -30.79 -9.55
C GLN A 678 26.00 -29.65 -10.54
N GLU A 679 25.55 -28.50 -10.11
CA GLU A 679 25.30 -27.34 -10.98
C GLU A 679 26.48 -26.36 -11.06
N LEU A 680 27.53 -26.51 -10.25
CA LEU A 680 28.63 -25.55 -10.16
C LEU A 680 29.32 -25.27 -11.50
N ASN A 681 29.77 -26.31 -12.21
CA ASN A 681 30.44 -26.15 -13.50
C ASN A 681 29.52 -25.57 -14.57
N LYS A 682 28.25 -25.95 -14.57
CA LYS A 682 27.25 -25.42 -15.52
C LYS A 682 26.99 -23.94 -15.30
N ALA A 683 26.85 -23.53 -14.03
CA ALA A 683 26.71 -22.14 -13.68
C ALA A 683 27.97 -21.34 -14.00
N PHE A 684 29.15 -21.90 -13.72
CA PHE A 684 30.41 -21.22 -14.01
C PHE A 684 30.56 -20.92 -15.50
N VAL A 685 30.32 -21.89 -16.37
CA VAL A 685 30.35 -21.64 -17.82
C VAL A 685 29.33 -20.61 -18.26
N LEU A 686 28.10 -20.62 -17.68
CA LEU A 686 27.09 -19.63 -18.01
C LEU A 686 27.52 -18.22 -17.61
N MET A 687 28.19 -18.08 -16.46
CA MET A 687 28.69 -16.79 -15.96
C MET A 687 29.80 -16.20 -16.83
N GLU A 688 30.57 -17.00 -17.56
CA GLU A 688 31.53 -16.49 -18.54
C GLU A 688 30.80 -15.73 -19.68
N TYR A 689 29.65 -16.26 -20.13
CA TYR A 689 28.79 -15.55 -21.08
C TYR A 689 28.11 -14.32 -20.49
N PHE A 690 27.61 -14.43 -19.28
CA PHE A 690 26.88 -13.34 -18.63
C PHE A 690 27.81 -12.20 -18.17
N GLY A 691 28.92 -12.52 -17.51
CA GLY A 691 29.87 -11.53 -17.01
C GLY A 691 30.69 -10.90 -18.14
N TYR A 692 31.38 -11.69 -18.97
CA TYR A 692 32.27 -11.12 -19.98
C TYR A 692 31.55 -10.65 -21.24
N LEU A 693 30.59 -11.46 -21.76
CA LEU A 693 30.01 -11.21 -23.07
C LEU A 693 28.64 -10.50 -23.00
N ARG A 694 28.05 -10.43 -21.82
CA ARG A 694 26.77 -9.76 -21.56
C ARG A 694 25.66 -10.23 -22.48
N ARG A 695 25.54 -11.53 -22.67
CA ARG A 695 24.55 -12.18 -23.52
C ARG A 695 24.27 -13.62 -23.14
N ASN A 696 23.18 -14.17 -23.66
CA ASN A 696 22.94 -15.60 -23.58
C ASN A 696 23.92 -16.38 -24.48
N PRO A 697 24.24 -17.64 -24.16
CA PRO A 697 25.11 -18.47 -24.97
C PRO A 697 24.63 -18.71 -26.42
N PHE A 698 23.32 -18.51 -26.71
CA PHE A 698 22.69 -18.68 -27.99
C PHE A 698 22.38 -17.37 -28.72
N ASP A 699 22.76 -16.24 -28.18
CA ASP A 699 22.57 -14.93 -28.81
C ASP A 699 23.69 -14.63 -29.81
N PRO A 700 23.48 -13.77 -30.82
CA PRO A 700 24.56 -13.30 -31.70
C PRO A 700 25.71 -12.70 -30.88
N PRO A 701 26.97 -12.86 -31.32
CA PRO A 701 27.44 -13.38 -32.62
C PRO A 701 27.61 -14.91 -32.68
N GLU A 702 26.97 -15.68 -31.85
CA GLU A 702 27.03 -17.14 -31.89
C GLU A 702 26.57 -17.64 -33.27
N PRO A 703 27.46 -18.34 -34.05
CA PRO A 703 27.17 -18.62 -35.46
C PRO A 703 25.96 -19.51 -35.72
N THR A 704 25.64 -20.38 -34.76
CA THR A 704 24.57 -21.37 -34.85
C THR A 704 23.33 -21.01 -34.06
N LEU A 705 23.40 -19.93 -33.26
CA LEU A 705 22.34 -19.47 -32.34
C LEU A 705 21.83 -20.62 -31.45
N ASP A 706 22.75 -21.46 -31.00
CA ASP A 706 22.49 -22.62 -30.17
C ASP A 706 23.43 -22.69 -28.94
N PHE A 707 23.53 -23.83 -28.29
CA PHE A 707 24.36 -24.06 -27.14
C PHE A 707 25.70 -24.74 -27.41
N GLN A 708 26.20 -24.80 -28.66
CA GLN A 708 27.43 -25.53 -28.99
C GLN A 708 28.62 -24.93 -28.27
N GLY A 709 28.79 -23.62 -28.24
CA GLY A 709 29.85 -22.93 -27.50
C GLY A 709 29.80 -23.21 -26.00
N TYR A 710 28.61 -23.11 -25.42
CA TYR A 710 28.41 -23.43 -23.99
C TYR A 710 28.74 -24.90 -23.68
N ASN A 711 28.27 -25.84 -24.50
CA ASN A 711 28.52 -27.27 -24.29
C ASN A 711 30.00 -27.63 -24.50
N PHE A 712 30.69 -26.97 -25.43
CA PHE A 712 32.15 -27.13 -25.61
C PHE A 712 32.90 -26.79 -24.32
N TRP A 713 32.66 -25.62 -23.74
CA TRP A 713 33.32 -25.19 -22.50
C TRP A 713 32.94 -26.04 -21.32
N LEU A 714 31.67 -26.44 -21.21
CA LEU A 714 31.23 -27.32 -20.12
C LEU A 714 31.92 -28.68 -20.17
N ASN A 715 32.02 -29.27 -21.33
CA ASN A 715 32.71 -30.53 -21.51
C ASN A 715 34.20 -30.40 -21.19
N LYS A 716 34.82 -29.32 -21.65
CA LYS A 716 36.26 -29.07 -21.39
C LYS A 716 36.49 -28.87 -19.88
N LEU A 717 35.65 -28.08 -19.18
CA LEU A 717 35.77 -27.89 -17.76
C LEU A 717 35.57 -29.20 -16.98
N ASN A 718 34.64 -30.05 -17.39
CA ASN A 718 34.40 -31.33 -16.76
C ASN A 718 35.53 -32.31 -16.97
N GLN A 719 36.22 -32.30 -18.12
CA GLN A 719 37.45 -33.11 -18.38
C GLN A 719 38.57 -32.78 -17.39
N PHE A 720 38.64 -31.55 -16.93
CA PHE A 720 39.62 -31.09 -15.94
C PHE A 720 39.06 -31.02 -14.52
N ASN A 721 37.99 -31.76 -14.23
CA ASN A 721 37.32 -31.80 -12.91
C ASN A 721 37.03 -30.43 -12.31
N GLY A 722 36.59 -29.48 -13.12
CA GLY A 722 36.27 -28.11 -12.71
C GLY A 722 37.48 -27.17 -12.58
N ASN A 723 38.68 -27.62 -12.97
CA ASN A 723 39.87 -26.77 -12.97
C ASN A 723 39.85 -25.83 -14.19
N PHE A 724 39.38 -24.61 -14.00
CA PHE A 724 39.23 -23.59 -15.03
C PHE A 724 40.55 -23.12 -15.64
N VAL A 725 41.67 -23.20 -14.87
CA VAL A 725 43.00 -22.86 -15.37
C VAL A 725 43.46 -23.89 -16.39
N ASN A 726 43.38 -25.18 -16.04
CA ASN A 726 43.74 -26.26 -16.94
C ASN A 726 42.80 -26.38 -18.14
N ALA A 727 41.54 -25.99 -17.96
CA ALA A 727 40.60 -25.88 -19.05
C ALA A 727 40.83 -24.65 -19.95
N GLU A 728 41.72 -23.74 -19.58
CA GLU A 728 42.01 -22.46 -20.26
C GLU A 728 40.78 -21.62 -20.52
N MET A 729 39.69 -21.84 -19.79
CA MET A 729 38.37 -21.25 -20.08
C MET A 729 38.35 -19.76 -19.75
N VAL A 730 38.68 -19.38 -18.51
CA VAL A 730 38.69 -17.95 -18.12
C VAL A 730 39.65 -17.15 -19.01
N LYS A 731 40.84 -17.73 -19.32
CA LYS A 731 41.80 -17.09 -20.24
C LYS A 731 41.18 -16.81 -21.59
N ALA A 732 40.47 -17.81 -22.16
CA ALA A 732 39.89 -17.68 -23.51
C ALA A 732 38.83 -16.55 -23.57
N PHE A 733 38.01 -16.39 -22.53
CA PHE A 733 37.05 -15.28 -22.45
C PHE A 733 37.75 -13.93 -22.25
N LEU A 734 38.71 -13.83 -21.34
CA LEU A 734 39.47 -12.60 -21.09
C LEU A 734 40.25 -12.06 -22.29
N VAL A 735 40.75 -12.93 -23.16
CA VAL A 735 41.46 -12.53 -24.38
C VAL A 735 40.60 -12.50 -25.64
N SER A 736 39.32 -12.85 -25.50
CA SER A 736 38.41 -12.82 -26.64
C SER A 736 38.26 -11.42 -27.22
N GLY A 737 38.18 -11.30 -28.55
CA GLY A 737 37.89 -10.01 -29.18
C GLY A 737 36.54 -9.46 -28.71
N GLU A 738 35.53 -10.32 -28.50
CA GLU A 738 34.20 -9.91 -28.05
C GLU A 738 34.24 -9.22 -26.67
N TYR A 739 35.03 -9.74 -25.71
CA TYR A 739 35.17 -9.09 -24.41
C TYR A 739 35.96 -7.79 -24.50
N ARG A 740 37.12 -7.85 -25.20
CA ARG A 740 38.01 -6.68 -25.28
C ARG A 740 37.39 -5.51 -26.03
N HIS A 741 36.63 -5.79 -27.09
CA HIS A 741 35.92 -4.77 -27.87
C HIS A 741 34.79 -4.07 -27.10
N ARG A 742 34.48 -4.45 -25.89
CA ARG A 742 33.58 -3.68 -24.98
C ARG A 742 34.21 -2.38 -24.48
N PHE A 743 35.55 -2.27 -24.50
CA PHE A 743 36.25 -1.21 -23.80
C PHE A 743 37.23 -0.44 -24.72
N GLY A 744 37.42 -0.86 -25.92
CA GLY A 744 38.35 -0.23 -26.87
C GLY A 744 38.89 -1.22 -27.93
N PRO A 745 39.57 -0.71 -28.92
CA PRO A 745 40.09 -1.50 -30.05
C PRO A 745 41.12 -2.54 -29.67
#